data_0bc0fd4363f149359cff5f90d4e26b2e
#
_entry.id   0bc0fd4363f149359cff5f90d4e26b2e
#
_cell.length_a   1.000
_cell.length_b   1.000
_cell.length_c   1.000
_cell.angle_alpha   90.00
_cell.angle_beta   90.00
_cell.angle_gamma   90.00
#
_symmetry.space_group_name_H-M   'P 1'
#
loop_
_entity.id
_entity.type
_entity.pdbx_description
1 polymer ?
#
loop_
_entity_poly.entity_id
_entity_poly.type
_entity_poly.pdbx_seq_one_letter_code
_entity_poly.pdbx_strand_id
1 'polypeptide(L)'
;MSKAHQAIQVDSPHPLDPLSSSELTLAVIIILQHAQLDSRALFEQVRLKEPEKLSVQQFLAGHSIEREAFAVVLDRNADKVYEAIVRLNDATLQSYTWVPGVRVCMLAEESAELQEIVKQHPDFIAGLKRRGIENIQQVHVEAFAVANLAEPDEQHLRHTRAHCFYVENPGDNTYARPVEGLVPVVDLNAMTVLRVEDSGVVPLPPDPGDYRADRLEVRPALAALNITQPDGPDFKVDGYAVHWQNWKFRIGFTPKEGLVLHTLSFRDGETDRPVIYRASLSELVVPYGDTAGDHYMNHSFDLGETIFGAQVNSLRLGCDCLGEIHYFDFDQVDGHGNVQHFSKIVCMHEEDYGTLWKHTDVASDHSEIRRSRRLVVSSFFTIGNYDYGLFWYLYLDGTIEFEAKLTGTLYLRAIHEGEETPYGALVAPGVNGMVHEHYFNIRLDMSIDGDDNTVVEVEAERIPAGSENPYGNAHTSKETIISSEINGARDLAPENGRFWKIINRSSTNTLGWHAGYKLMPGPNIKPMHQPDSPFMRRAGFVNHDLWVTAYDSNQLHAPGQYVSHNEGGPGLPEWIQENRPLIDTDVVIWHTIGVLHLPRPEDFPVMPVEYVGFTLKPVGFFERNPTLDLAPPICHI
;
A
#
# COMPACT_ATOMS: atom_id res chain seq x y z
N MET A 1 36.51 -35.46 33.72
CA MET A 1 35.40 -34.55 33.96
C MET A 1 35.07 -33.87 32.63
N SER A 2 34.11 -34.44 31.94
CA SER A 2 33.66 -33.98 30.60
C SER A 2 32.74 -32.79 30.79
N LYS A 3 33.11 -31.61 30.28
CA LYS A 3 32.20 -30.49 30.10
C LYS A 3 31.36 -30.78 28.86
N ALA A 4 30.11 -31.13 29.08
CA ALA A 4 29.10 -31.18 28.01
C ALA A 4 28.97 -29.76 27.43
N HIS A 5 29.28 -29.60 26.15
CA HIS A 5 28.86 -28.44 25.36
C HIS A 5 27.34 -28.53 25.22
N GLN A 6 26.63 -27.67 25.94
CA GLN A 6 25.25 -27.36 25.57
C GLN A 6 25.33 -26.69 24.21
N ALA A 7 24.86 -27.38 23.18
CA ALA A 7 24.55 -26.76 21.91
C ALA A 7 23.51 -25.67 22.18
N ILE A 8 23.86 -24.44 21.90
CA ILE A 8 22.88 -23.34 21.80
C ILE A 8 21.97 -23.73 20.64
N GLN A 9 20.73 -24.10 20.95
CA GLN A 9 19.69 -24.30 19.97
C GLN A 9 19.42 -22.91 19.39
N VAL A 10 19.97 -22.63 18.22
CA VAL A 10 19.55 -21.46 17.43
C VAL A 10 18.17 -21.84 16.92
N ASP A 11 17.13 -21.27 17.50
CA ASP A 11 15.78 -21.41 17.00
C ASP A 11 15.78 -21.00 15.53
N SER A 12 15.33 -21.89 14.66
CA SER A 12 15.17 -21.58 13.23
C SER A 12 14.18 -20.44 13.09
N PRO A 13 14.45 -19.42 12.25
CA PRO A 13 13.53 -18.32 12.06
C PRO A 13 12.16 -18.85 11.59
N HIS A 14 11.10 -18.15 11.97
CA HIS A 14 9.75 -18.52 11.51
C HIS A 14 9.70 -18.40 9.97
N PRO A 15 9.01 -19.31 9.26
CA PRO A 15 9.01 -19.35 7.79
C PRO A 15 8.46 -18.08 7.12
N LEU A 16 7.67 -17.27 7.83
CA LEU A 16 7.15 -15.99 7.36
C LEU A 16 7.96 -14.79 7.85
N ASP A 17 9.06 -14.99 8.59
CA ASP A 17 9.93 -13.87 8.96
C ASP A 17 10.62 -13.31 7.71
N PRO A 18 10.79 -11.99 7.61
CA PRO A 18 11.55 -11.36 6.54
C PRO A 18 12.94 -11.97 6.40
N LEU A 19 13.53 -11.87 5.21
CA LEU A 19 14.90 -12.31 4.99
C LEU A 19 15.88 -11.46 5.79
N SER A 20 16.83 -12.09 6.43
CA SER A 20 17.96 -11.43 7.09
C SER A 20 18.96 -10.90 6.08
N SER A 21 19.82 -9.93 6.49
CA SER A 21 20.93 -9.42 5.68
C SER A 21 21.80 -10.53 5.10
N SER A 22 22.05 -11.59 5.86
CA SER A 22 22.85 -12.73 5.41
C SER A 22 22.12 -13.59 4.36
N GLU A 23 20.80 -13.79 4.50
CA GLU A 23 19.99 -14.51 3.52
C GLU A 23 19.87 -13.72 2.21
N LEU A 24 19.65 -12.39 2.29
CA LEU A 24 19.62 -11.49 1.13
C LEU A 24 20.98 -11.51 0.39
N THR A 25 22.08 -11.35 1.12
CA THR A 25 23.43 -11.38 0.54
C THR A 25 23.70 -12.71 -0.15
N LEU A 26 23.33 -13.83 0.50
CA LEU A 26 23.50 -15.17 -0.06
C LEU A 26 22.72 -15.34 -1.36
N ALA A 27 21.46 -14.91 -1.40
CA ALA A 27 20.62 -14.99 -2.59
C ALA A 27 21.23 -14.21 -3.76
N VAL A 28 21.66 -12.97 -3.53
CA VAL A 28 22.31 -12.12 -4.55
C VAL A 28 23.58 -12.77 -5.10
N ILE A 29 24.48 -13.26 -4.22
CA ILE A 29 25.73 -13.89 -4.64
C ILE A 29 25.46 -15.10 -5.53
N ILE A 30 24.51 -15.97 -5.15
CA ILE A 30 24.16 -17.17 -5.91
C ILE A 30 23.64 -16.81 -7.30
N ILE A 31 22.76 -15.81 -7.38
CA ILE A 31 22.18 -15.34 -8.66
C ILE A 31 23.29 -14.78 -9.57
N LEU A 32 24.12 -13.88 -9.07
CA LEU A 32 25.20 -13.26 -9.84
C LEU A 32 26.21 -14.29 -10.37
N GLN A 33 26.60 -15.26 -9.52
CA GLN A 33 27.54 -16.31 -9.91
C GLN A 33 26.98 -17.25 -10.98
N HIS A 34 25.71 -17.61 -10.84
CA HIS A 34 25.06 -18.54 -11.79
C HIS A 34 24.78 -17.89 -13.15
N ALA A 35 24.20 -16.70 -13.12
CA ALA A 35 23.75 -16.01 -14.33
C ALA A 35 24.89 -15.31 -15.10
N GLN A 36 26.09 -15.25 -14.52
CA GLN A 36 27.26 -14.54 -15.11
C GLN A 36 26.93 -13.10 -15.51
N LEU A 37 26.09 -12.44 -14.70
CA LEU A 37 25.67 -11.07 -14.91
C LEU A 37 26.84 -10.12 -14.67
N ASP A 38 26.87 -9.04 -15.42
CA ASP A 38 27.84 -7.96 -15.23
C ASP A 38 27.32 -6.88 -14.26
N SER A 39 28.11 -5.84 -14.09
CA SER A 39 27.81 -4.72 -13.18
C SER A 39 26.63 -3.83 -13.62
N ARG A 40 26.06 -4.06 -14.79
CA ARG A 40 24.89 -3.34 -15.32
C ARG A 40 23.57 -4.05 -15.01
N ALA A 41 23.62 -5.27 -14.50
CA ALA A 41 22.41 -5.96 -14.05
C ALA A 41 21.83 -5.24 -12.82
N LEU A 42 20.49 -5.16 -12.77
CA LEU A 42 19.77 -4.53 -11.69
C LEU A 42 18.80 -5.54 -11.05
N PHE A 43 18.72 -5.49 -9.73
CA PHE A 43 17.72 -6.21 -8.96
C PHE A 43 16.50 -5.30 -8.74
N GLU A 44 15.34 -5.66 -9.29
CA GLU A 44 14.09 -4.97 -8.95
C GLU A 44 13.73 -5.25 -7.50
N GLN A 45 13.82 -6.51 -7.08
CA GLN A 45 13.54 -6.92 -5.70
C GLN A 45 14.23 -8.23 -5.36
N VAL A 46 14.55 -8.41 -4.10
CA VAL A 46 14.85 -9.70 -3.48
C VAL A 46 14.02 -9.79 -2.19
N ARG A 47 13.18 -10.79 -2.08
CA ARG A 47 12.27 -10.96 -0.94
C ARG A 47 12.12 -12.41 -0.54
N LEU A 48 11.55 -12.63 0.64
CA LEU A 48 11.09 -13.97 1.01
C LEU A 48 10.09 -14.47 -0.06
N LYS A 49 10.34 -15.66 -0.59
CA LYS A 49 9.29 -16.43 -1.24
C LYS A 49 8.48 -17.08 -0.14
N GLU A 50 7.33 -16.49 0.16
CA GLU A 50 6.46 -17.00 1.22
C GLU A 50 6.09 -18.47 0.93
N PRO A 51 6.21 -19.38 1.93
CA PRO A 51 5.82 -20.76 1.74
C PRO A 51 4.30 -20.91 1.65
N GLU A 52 3.84 -21.97 1.04
CA GLU A 52 2.43 -22.33 0.98
C GLU A 52 1.81 -22.47 2.40
N LYS A 53 0.55 -22.07 2.57
CA LYS A 53 -0.16 -22.10 3.87
C LYS A 53 -0.03 -23.42 4.61
N LEU A 54 -0.20 -24.55 3.89
CA LEU A 54 -0.05 -25.88 4.47
C LEU A 54 1.34 -26.12 5.06
N SER A 55 2.38 -25.59 4.41
CA SER A 55 3.75 -25.70 4.92
C SER A 55 3.93 -24.91 6.21
N VAL A 56 3.35 -23.70 6.28
CA VAL A 56 3.38 -22.89 7.52
C VAL A 56 2.66 -23.61 8.67
N GLN A 57 1.50 -24.22 8.41
CA GLN A 57 0.77 -25.03 9.40
C GLN A 57 1.60 -26.23 9.87
N GLN A 58 2.31 -26.90 8.95
CA GLN A 58 3.22 -28.00 9.30
C GLN A 58 4.40 -27.54 10.17
N PHE A 59 4.96 -26.36 9.92
CA PHE A 59 5.99 -25.76 10.77
C PHE A 59 5.47 -25.54 12.20
N LEU A 60 4.28 -24.98 12.35
CA LEU A 60 3.63 -24.79 13.65
C LEU A 60 3.40 -26.13 14.38
N ALA A 61 3.28 -27.22 13.65
CA ALA A 61 3.22 -28.57 14.19
C ALA A 61 4.62 -29.20 14.46
N GLY A 62 5.71 -28.46 14.28
CA GLY A 62 7.07 -28.87 14.61
C GLY A 62 7.89 -29.46 13.46
N HIS A 63 7.43 -29.33 12.22
CA HIS A 63 8.18 -29.74 11.02
C HIS A 63 9.13 -28.62 10.57
N SER A 64 10.29 -28.98 10.02
CA SER A 64 11.19 -28.01 9.41
C SER A 64 10.71 -27.58 8.04
N ILE A 65 10.87 -26.30 7.69
CA ILE A 65 10.57 -25.75 6.36
C ILE A 65 11.85 -25.22 5.73
N GLU A 66 11.96 -25.41 4.41
CA GLU A 66 12.97 -24.76 3.60
C GLU A 66 12.57 -23.29 3.37
N ARG A 67 13.53 -22.38 3.55
CA ARG A 67 13.33 -20.96 3.25
C ARG A 67 13.89 -20.67 1.86
N GLU A 68 13.12 -19.92 1.09
CA GLU A 68 13.46 -19.54 -0.28
C GLU A 68 13.44 -18.03 -0.45
N ALA A 69 14.38 -17.49 -1.23
CA ALA A 69 14.34 -16.12 -1.72
C ALA A 69 13.81 -16.10 -3.16
N PHE A 70 12.92 -15.15 -3.44
CA PHE A 70 12.48 -14.78 -4.78
C PHE A 70 13.14 -13.48 -5.19
N ALA A 71 13.66 -13.41 -6.41
CA ALA A 71 14.24 -12.20 -6.97
C ALA A 71 13.75 -11.93 -8.38
N VAL A 72 13.66 -10.64 -8.74
CA VAL A 72 13.46 -10.17 -10.11
C VAL A 72 14.71 -9.40 -10.52
N VAL A 73 15.31 -9.78 -11.65
CA VAL A 73 16.59 -9.28 -12.13
C VAL A 73 16.48 -8.81 -13.57
N LEU A 74 16.90 -7.58 -13.83
CA LEU A 74 17.05 -7.00 -15.17
C LEU A 74 18.48 -7.19 -15.66
N ASP A 75 18.68 -7.93 -16.74
CA ASP A 75 19.90 -7.89 -17.54
C ASP A 75 19.78 -6.76 -18.58
N ARG A 76 20.35 -5.59 -18.27
CA ARG A 76 20.30 -4.41 -19.15
C ARG A 76 20.98 -4.64 -20.52
N ASN A 77 21.97 -5.52 -20.59
CA ASN A 77 22.67 -5.77 -21.85
C ASN A 77 21.87 -6.64 -22.79
N ALA A 78 21.15 -7.62 -22.25
CA ALA A 78 20.31 -8.51 -23.02
C ALA A 78 18.88 -7.96 -23.20
N ASP A 79 18.52 -6.90 -22.50
CA ASP A 79 17.15 -6.37 -22.37
C ASP A 79 16.16 -7.47 -21.97
N LYS A 80 16.48 -8.16 -20.86
CA LYS A 80 15.72 -9.32 -20.38
C LYS A 80 15.49 -9.24 -18.89
N VAL A 81 14.27 -9.59 -18.48
CA VAL A 81 13.89 -9.74 -17.08
C VAL A 81 13.88 -11.22 -16.72
N TYR A 82 14.48 -11.56 -15.59
CA TYR A 82 14.52 -12.92 -15.06
C TYR A 82 13.91 -12.99 -13.68
N GLU A 83 13.17 -14.05 -13.43
CA GLU A 83 12.79 -14.47 -12.06
C GLU A 83 13.75 -15.55 -11.58
N ALA A 84 14.21 -15.39 -10.34
CA ALA A 84 15.09 -16.35 -9.69
C ALA A 84 14.50 -16.84 -8.37
N ILE A 85 14.67 -18.14 -8.10
CA ILE A 85 14.34 -18.73 -6.80
C ILE A 85 15.62 -19.36 -6.24
N VAL A 86 16.00 -18.93 -5.04
CA VAL A 86 17.16 -19.43 -4.32
C VAL A 86 16.70 -20.12 -3.04
N ARG A 87 17.04 -21.40 -2.89
CA ARG A 87 16.86 -22.11 -1.63
C ARG A 87 18.02 -21.79 -0.70
N LEU A 88 17.71 -21.20 0.46
CA LEU A 88 18.68 -20.63 1.36
C LEU A 88 19.37 -21.67 2.23
N ASN A 89 18.68 -22.75 2.59
CA ASN A 89 19.18 -23.78 3.49
C ASN A 89 20.42 -24.53 2.95
N ASP A 90 20.49 -24.76 1.64
CA ASP A 90 21.61 -25.43 0.97
C ASP A 90 22.33 -24.55 -0.06
N ALA A 91 22.01 -23.26 -0.10
CA ALA A 91 22.61 -22.27 -0.98
C ALA A 91 22.53 -22.68 -2.48
N THR A 92 21.36 -23.13 -2.94
CA THR A 92 21.16 -23.58 -4.32
C THR A 92 20.17 -22.72 -5.08
N LEU A 93 20.49 -22.41 -6.35
CA LEU A 93 19.57 -21.79 -7.28
C LEU A 93 18.58 -22.85 -7.80
N GLN A 94 17.30 -22.68 -7.48
CA GLN A 94 16.23 -23.60 -7.89
C GLN A 94 15.74 -23.30 -9.30
N SER A 95 15.61 -22.02 -9.62
CA SER A 95 15.21 -21.57 -10.96
C SER A 95 15.84 -20.23 -11.29
N TYR A 96 16.10 -20.02 -12.58
CA TYR A 96 16.47 -18.74 -13.19
C TYR A 96 15.78 -18.69 -14.56
N THR A 97 14.63 -18.02 -14.63
CA THR A 97 13.71 -18.11 -15.75
C THR A 97 13.53 -16.75 -16.41
N TRP A 98 13.76 -16.67 -17.72
CA TRP A 98 13.44 -15.48 -18.48
C TRP A 98 11.91 -15.28 -18.56
N VAL A 99 11.46 -14.05 -18.28
CA VAL A 99 10.06 -13.64 -18.38
C VAL A 99 9.90 -12.75 -19.62
N PRO A 100 9.35 -13.28 -20.72
CA PRO A 100 9.27 -12.52 -21.97
C PRO A 100 8.21 -11.42 -21.91
N GLY A 101 8.51 -10.28 -22.58
CA GLY A 101 7.54 -9.21 -22.80
C GLY A 101 7.22 -8.32 -21.58
N VAL A 102 7.95 -8.49 -20.47
CA VAL A 102 7.77 -7.68 -19.26
C VAL A 102 8.89 -6.66 -19.07
N ARG A 103 8.63 -5.65 -18.27
CA ARG A 103 9.60 -4.64 -17.84
C ARG A 103 9.55 -4.48 -16.34
N VAL A 104 10.71 -4.22 -15.75
CA VAL A 104 10.84 -3.91 -14.31
C VAL A 104 10.43 -2.48 -14.01
N CYS A 105 10.13 -2.20 -12.74
CA CYS A 105 9.90 -0.86 -12.21
C CYS A 105 11.08 0.09 -12.50
N MET A 106 10.83 1.38 -12.37
CA MET A 106 11.90 2.38 -12.28
C MET A 106 12.57 2.25 -10.91
N LEU A 107 13.91 2.21 -10.91
CA LEU A 107 14.70 2.02 -9.70
C LEU A 107 15.31 3.36 -9.24
N ALA A 108 15.47 3.51 -7.92
CA ALA A 108 16.03 4.74 -7.35
C ALA A 108 17.45 5.03 -7.87
N GLU A 109 18.26 4.00 -8.11
CA GLU A 109 19.62 4.11 -8.63
C GLU A 109 19.65 4.71 -10.03
N GLU A 110 18.60 4.52 -10.82
CA GLU A 110 18.52 5.06 -12.18
C GLU A 110 18.29 6.59 -12.19
N SER A 111 17.72 7.13 -11.11
CA SER A 111 17.42 8.57 -11.01
C SER A 111 18.69 9.44 -11.08
N ALA A 112 19.79 9.00 -10.47
CA ALA A 112 21.06 9.73 -10.50
C ALA A 112 21.69 9.72 -11.90
N GLU A 113 21.71 8.55 -12.56
CA GLU A 113 22.20 8.41 -13.94
C GLU A 113 21.34 9.25 -14.91
N LEU A 114 20.02 9.21 -14.75
CA LEU A 114 19.08 9.97 -15.58
C LEU A 114 19.33 11.48 -15.47
N GLN A 115 19.47 12.01 -14.25
CA GLN A 115 19.76 13.43 -14.07
C GLN A 115 21.08 13.84 -14.73
N GLU A 116 22.12 13.01 -14.62
CA GLU A 116 23.44 13.28 -15.21
C GLU A 116 23.36 13.38 -16.73
N ILE A 117 22.77 12.41 -17.43
CA ILE A 117 22.70 12.39 -18.90
C ILE A 117 21.79 13.49 -19.45
N VAL A 118 20.65 13.75 -18.79
CA VAL A 118 19.71 14.81 -19.21
C VAL A 118 20.35 16.18 -19.08
N LYS A 119 21.01 16.46 -17.97
CA LYS A 119 21.69 17.76 -17.74
C LYS A 119 22.86 18.03 -18.68
N GLN A 120 23.39 17.01 -19.34
CA GLN A 120 24.46 17.16 -20.37
C GLN A 120 23.89 17.29 -21.78
N HIS A 121 22.60 17.05 -22.01
CA HIS A 121 22.03 17.06 -23.36
C HIS A 121 21.88 18.48 -23.91
N PRO A 122 22.41 18.77 -25.14
CA PRO A 122 22.41 20.13 -25.71
C PRO A 122 21.04 20.77 -25.85
N ASP A 123 20.02 19.99 -26.30
CA ASP A 123 18.66 20.50 -26.51
C ASP A 123 17.98 20.83 -25.19
N PHE A 124 18.26 20.05 -24.13
CA PHE A 124 17.78 20.33 -22.78
C PHE A 124 18.35 21.63 -22.23
N ILE A 125 19.68 21.81 -22.35
CA ILE A 125 20.37 23.04 -21.96
C ILE A 125 19.81 24.25 -22.73
N ALA A 126 19.57 24.11 -24.03
CA ALA A 126 18.99 25.17 -24.85
C ALA A 126 17.53 25.48 -24.41
N GLY A 127 16.74 24.45 -24.08
CA GLY A 127 15.39 24.60 -23.58
C GLY A 127 15.31 25.35 -22.25
N LEU A 128 16.23 25.06 -21.31
CA LEU A 128 16.36 25.78 -20.05
C LEU A 128 16.72 27.25 -20.22
N LYS A 129 17.67 27.53 -21.10
CA LYS A 129 18.07 28.92 -21.40
C LYS A 129 16.93 29.76 -22.00
N ARG A 130 16.06 29.15 -22.83
CA ARG A 130 14.86 29.84 -23.34
C ARG A 130 13.89 30.24 -22.21
N ARG A 131 13.90 29.49 -21.07
CA ARG A 131 13.11 29.72 -19.86
C ARG A 131 13.84 30.62 -18.84
N GLY A 132 15.02 31.17 -19.19
CA GLY A 132 15.81 32.02 -18.29
C GLY A 132 16.58 31.27 -17.21
N ILE A 133 16.70 29.95 -17.33
CA ILE A 133 17.46 29.12 -16.37
C ILE A 133 18.88 28.96 -16.89
N GLU A 134 19.83 29.68 -16.30
CA GLU A 134 21.25 29.66 -16.69
C GLU A 134 22.03 28.56 -15.93
N ASN A 135 21.67 28.29 -14.68
CA ASN A 135 22.35 27.31 -13.85
C ASN A 135 21.60 25.98 -13.86
N ILE A 136 22.11 25.03 -14.64
CA ILE A 136 21.51 23.71 -14.78
C ILE A 136 21.44 22.90 -13.47
N GLN A 137 22.30 23.22 -12.49
CA GLN A 137 22.27 22.55 -11.18
C GLN A 137 21.06 22.93 -10.33
N GLN A 138 20.36 24.01 -10.72
CA GLN A 138 19.10 24.43 -10.11
C GLN A 138 17.88 23.69 -10.70
N VAL A 139 18.09 22.66 -11.49
CA VAL A 139 17.00 21.85 -12.05
C VAL A 139 17.07 20.44 -11.49
N HIS A 140 15.98 20.02 -10.87
CA HIS A 140 15.73 18.61 -10.53
C HIS A 140 15.02 17.95 -11.72
N VAL A 141 15.47 16.75 -12.09
CA VAL A 141 14.88 15.94 -13.16
C VAL A 141 14.43 14.63 -12.56
N GLU A 142 13.16 14.32 -12.70
CA GLU A 142 12.54 13.13 -12.11
C GLU A 142 11.89 12.25 -13.19
N ALA A 143 12.10 10.95 -13.07
CA ALA A 143 11.50 9.97 -13.97
C ALA A 143 10.00 9.78 -13.66
N PHE A 144 9.18 9.73 -14.73
CA PHE A 144 7.77 9.41 -14.63
C PHE A 144 7.40 8.25 -15.54
N ALA A 145 6.43 7.46 -15.13
CA ALA A 145 5.92 6.36 -15.93
C ALA A 145 5.24 6.86 -17.22
N VAL A 146 5.47 6.19 -18.33
CA VAL A 146 4.87 6.53 -19.63
C VAL A 146 3.61 5.74 -19.93
N ALA A 147 3.16 4.94 -18.99
CA ALA A 147 2.04 4.02 -19.20
C ALA A 147 2.28 3.12 -20.45
N ASN A 148 1.23 2.96 -21.29
CA ASN A 148 1.33 2.26 -22.58
C ASN A 148 1.14 3.24 -23.76
N LEU A 149 1.46 4.51 -23.56
CA LEU A 149 1.21 5.60 -24.53
C LEU A 149 2.47 6.02 -25.28
N ALA A 150 3.47 5.14 -25.33
CA ALA A 150 4.70 5.36 -26.10
C ALA A 150 4.43 5.49 -27.60
N GLU A 151 5.30 6.23 -28.29
CA GLU A 151 5.31 6.24 -29.75
C GLU A 151 5.53 4.82 -30.30
N PRO A 152 4.97 4.48 -31.48
CA PRO A 152 5.01 3.10 -31.99
C PRO A 152 6.42 2.50 -32.11
N ASP A 153 7.42 3.31 -32.39
CA ASP A 153 8.81 2.89 -32.51
C ASP A 153 9.54 2.80 -31.15
N GLU A 154 8.94 3.29 -30.08
CA GLU A 154 9.47 3.26 -28.71
C GLU A 154 8.79 2.21 -27.81
N GLN A 155 7.69 1.60 -28.27
CA GLN A 155 6.92 0.62 -27.45
C GLN A 155 7.75 -0.58 -26.99
N HIS A 156 8.84 -0.90 -27.68
CA HIS A 156 9.75 -1.98 -27.29
C HIS A 156 10.76 -1.55 -26.21
N LEU A 157 10.93 -0.25 -25.96
CA LEU A 157 11.90 0.29 -25.00
C LEU A 157 11.32 0.33 -23.58
N ARG A 158 12.21 0.28 -22.59
CA ARG A 158 11.92 0.67 -21.21
C ARG A 158 12.38 2.12 -21.04
N HIS A 159 11.44 3.05 -21.18
CA HIS A 159 11.74 4.47 -21.20
C HIS A 159 10.89 5.27 -20.21
N THR A 160 11.31 6.51 -19.96
CA THR A 160 10.61 7.47 -19.11
C THR A 160 10.44 8.80 -19.83
N ARG A 161 9.42 9.54 -19.47
CA ARG A 161 9.23 10.97 -19.74
C ARG A 161 9.56 11.72 -18.46
N ALA A 162 10.71 12.36 -18.42
CA ALA A 162 11.16 13.00 -17.19
C ALA A 162 10.53 14.39 -17.04
N HIS A 163 10.07 14.69 -15.82
CA HIS A 163 9.58 16.01 -15.45
C HIS A 163 10.69 16.81 -14.77
N CYS A 164 10.65 18.13 -14.94
CA CYS A 164 11.69 19.02 -14.48
C CYS A 164 11.13 20.07 -13.52
N PHE A 165 11.87 20.36 -12.48
CA PHE A 165 11.50 21.32 -11.45
C PHE A 165 12.66 22.26 -11.16
N TYR A 166 12.36 23.56 -11.02
CA TYR A 166 13.36 24.56 -10.68
C TYR A 166 13.52 24.69 -9.17
N VAL A 167 14.73 24.45 -8.69
CA VAL A 167 15.12 24.53 -7.27
C VAL A 167 16.19 25.60 -7.13
N GLU A 168 15.81 26.78 -6.68
CA GLU A 168 16.71 27.94 -6.63
C GLU A 168 17.85 27.74 -5.62
N ASN A 169 17.53 27.23 -4.44
CA ASN A 169 18.50 26.97 -3.38
C ASN A 169 18.37 25.53 -2.85
N PRO A 170 19.47 24.92 -2.40
CA PRO A 170 19.39 23.61 -1.74
C PRO A 170 18.40 23.62 -0.56
N GLY A 171 17.46 22.68 -0.58
CA GLY A 171 16.44 22.54 0.45
C GLY A 171 15.19 23.39 0.24
N ASP A 172 15.01 24.05 -0.91
CA ASP A 172 13.72 24.58 -1.33
C ASP A 172 12.77 23.43 -1.67
N ASN A 173 11.48 23.71 -1.74
CA ASN A 173 10.48 22.74 -2.19
C ASN A 173 10.73 22.35 -3.64
N THR A 174 11.09 21.11 -3.89
CA THR A 174 11.43 20.60 -5.22
C THR A 174 10.27 20.75 -6.21
N TYR A 175 9.04 20.51 -5.75
CA TYR A 175 7.87 20.40 -6.62
C TYR A 175 7.12 21.72 -6.85
N ALA A 176 7.44 22.78 -6.11
CA ALA A 176 6.70 24.06 -6.18
C ALA A 176 6.80 24.79 -7.52
N ARG A 177 7.88 24.57 -8.26
CA ARG A 177 8.20 25.37 -9.47
C ARG A 177 8.49 24.45 -10.67
N PRO A 178 7.44 23.83 -11.28
CA PRO A 178 7.62 23.00 -12.48
C PRO A 178 8.18 23.80 -13.66
N VAL A 179 9.08 23.17 -14.42
CA VAL A 179 9.62 23.67 -15.68
C VAL A 179 8.76 23.15 -16.80
N GLU A 180 7.65 23.80 -17.01
CA GLU A 180 6.60 23.37 -17.95
C GLU A 180 7.04 23.36 -19.40
N GLY A 181 6.54 22.39 -20.17
CA GLY A 181 6.75 22.29 -21.61
C GLY A 181 8.14 21.81 -22.01
N LEU A 182 8.96 21.26 -21.11
CA LEU A 182 10.30 20.74 -21.41
C LEU A 182 10.45 19.32 -20.84
N VAL A 183 10.28 18.32 -21.70
CA VAL A 183 10.20 16.91 -21.30
C VAL A 183 11.30 16.09 -21.99
N PRO A 184 12.37 15.71 -21.30
CA PRO A 184 13.31 14.71 -21.79
C PRO A 184 12.68 13.32 -21.84
N VAL A 185 12.83 12.62 -22.96
CA VAL A 185 12.44 11.21 -23.11
C VAL A 185 13.71 10.37 -23.11
N VAL A 186 13.80 9.41 -22.21
CA VAL A 186 15.04 8.69 -21.91
C VAL A 186 14.82 7.18 -21.95
N ASP A 187 15.65 6.46 -22.67
CA ASP A 187 15.76 5.00 -22.58
C ASP A 187 16.53 4.64 -21.31
N LEU A 188 15.86 4.00 -20.36
CA LEU A 188 16.41 3.62 -19.05
C LEU A 188 17.39 2.44 -19.13
N ASN A 189 17.25 1.55 -20.13
CA ASN A 189 18.19 0.45 -20.28
C ASN A 189 19.51 0.89 -20.92
N ALA A 190 19.44 1.73 -21.94
CA ALA A 190 20.63 2.31 -22.60
C ALA A 190 21.20 3.52 -21.84
N MET A 191 20.45 4.15 -20.96
CA MET A 191 20.74 5.45 -20.33
C MET A 191 21.11 6.50 -21.38
N THR A 192 20.19 6.71 -22.34
CA THR A 192 20.35 7.70 -23.41
C THR A 192 19.11 8.55 -23.57
N VAL A 193 19.30 9.85 -23.77
CA VAL A 193 18.22 10.77 -24.12
C VAL A 193 17.82 10.51 -25.56
N LEU A 194 16.59 10.04 -25.79
CA LEU A 194 16.05 9.77 -27.12
C LEU A 194 15.70 11.08 -27.84
N ARG A 195 15.09 12.01 -27.12
CA ARG A 195 14.72 13.36 -27.56
C ARG A 195 14.39 14.25 -26.37
N VAL A 196 14.34 15.55 -26.62
CA VAL A 196 13.81 16.54 -25.68
C VAL A 196 12.63 17.22 -26.35
N GLU A 197 11.45 17.02 -25.80
CA GLU A 197 10.24 17.67 -26.25
C GLU A 197 10.18 19.08 -25.65
N ASP A 198 9.90 20.09 -26.48
CA ASP A 198 9.80 21.49 -26.06
C ASP A 198 8.54 22.10 -26.68
N SER A 199 7.46 22.16 -25.91
CA SER A 199 6.14 22.63 -26.34
C SER A 199 5.96 24.16 -26.19
N GLY A 200 6.99 24.86 -25.73
CA GLY A 200 6.97 26.31 -25.53
C GLY A 200 7.38 26.73 -24.12
N VAL A 201 7.45 28.03 -23.91
CA VAL A 201 7.92 28.60 -22.63
C VAL A 201 6.71 29.06 -21.81
N VAL A 202 6.54 28.45 -20.65
CA VAL A 202 5.67 28.94 -19.57
C VAL A 202 6.56 29.59 -18.51
N PRO A 203 6.21 30.76 -17.97
CA PRO A 203 6.99 31.40 -16.91
C PRO A 203 7.12 30.51 -15.68
N LEU A 204 8.29 30.53 -15.05
CA LEU A 204 8.46 29.84 -13.75
C LEU A 204 7.55 30.47 -12.69
N PRO A 205 6.84 29.65 -11.90
CA PRO A 205 6.07 30.14 -10.78
C PRO A 205 6.94 30.99 -9.82
N PRO A 206 6.45 32.14 -9.34
CA PRO A 206 7.24 33.02 -8.49
C PRO A 206 7.39 32.53 -7.05
N ASP A 207 6.43 31.73 -6.55
CA ASP A 207 6.41 31.26 -5.18
C ASP A 207 7.28 30.00 -5.02
N PRO A 208 8.31 29.99 -4.16
CA PRO A 208 9.13 28.82 -3.90
C PRO A 208 8.42 27.73 -3.11
N GLY A 209 7.19 27.94 -2.65
CA GLY A 209 6.40 26.96 -1.90
C GLY A 209 7.07 26.51 -0.61
N ASP A 210 7.56 27.45 0.17
CA ASP A 210 8.29 27.11 1.39
C ASP A 210 7.34 26.63 2.49
N TYR A 211 7.65 25.51 3.12
CA TYR A 211 6.90 24.93 4.25
C TYR A 211 7.81 24.64 5.47
N ARG A 212 9.09 24.97 5.39
CA ARG A 212 10.06 24.73 6.45
C ARG A 212 9.92 25.72 7.59
N ALA A 213 9.81 25.20 8.82
CA ALA A 213 9.63 26.01 10.02
C ALA A 213 10.78 27.00 10.29
N ASP A 214 11.99 26.72 9.79
CA ASP A 214 13.14 27.62 9.89
C ASP A 214 13.10 28.82 8.91
N ARG A 215 12.12 28.82 7.99
CA ARG A 215 11.95 29.88 6.97
C ARG A 215 10.62 30.62 7.09
N LEU A 216 9.72 30.13 7.94
CA LEU A 216 8.39 30.69 8.12
C LEU A 216 8.25 31.36 9.51
N GLU A 217 7.39 32.36 9.60
CA GLU A 217 6.93 32.86 10.88
C GLU A 217 5.94 31.86 11.49
N VAL A 218 6.39 31.11 12.51
CA VAL A 218 5.57 30.09 13.16
C VAL A 218 4.91 30.63 14.42
N ARG A 219 3.66 30.25 14.66
CA ARG A 219 2.96 30.53 15.91
C ARG A 219 3.58 29.74 17.08
N PRO A 220 3.35 30.15 18.35
CA PRO A 220 3.84 29.41 19.50
C PRO A 220 3.38 27.94 19.49
N ALA A 221 4.25 27.08 20.01
CA ALA A 221 3.94 25.64 20.14
C ALA A 221 2.68 25.41 20.99
N LEU A 222 1.95 24.36 20.66
CA LEU A 222 0.84 23.91 21.50
C LEU A 222 1.34 23.44 22.87
N ALA A 223 0.46 23.45 23.88
CA ALA A 223 0.76 22.82 25.16
C ALA A 223 1.09 21.36 24.99
N ALA A 224 2.11 20.90 25.70
CA ALA A 224 2.58 19.52 25.57
C ALA A 224 1.50 18.50 25.99
N LEU A 225 1.32 17.48 25.17
CA LEU A 225 0.55 16.29 25.48
C LEU A 225 1.54 15.16 25.80
N ASN A 226 1.49 14.64 27.03
CA ASN A 226 2.32 13.52 27.46
C ASN A 226 1.50 12.25 27.54
N ILE A 227 1.88 11.24 26.77
CA ILE A 227 1.31 9.89 26.80
C ILE A 227 2.35 8.98 27.46
N THR A 228 2.01 8.40 28.61
CA THR A 228 2.91 7.56 29.39
C THR A 228 2.20 6.28 29.82
N GLN A 229 2.93 5.17 29.80
CA GLN A 229 2.50 3.88 30.31
C GLN A 229 3.52 3.43 31.38
N PRO A 230 3.33 3.83 32.66
CA PRO A 230 4.34 3.63 33.72
C PRO A 230 4.74 2.17 33.95
N ASP A 231 3.83 1.24 33.67
CA ASP A 231 4.07 -0.21 33.79
C ASP A 231 4.52 -0.86 32.46
N GLY A 232 4.78 -0.03 31.44
CA GLY A 232 5.10 -0.45 30.07
C GLY A 232 3.86 -0.67 29.21
N PRO A 233 4.03 -0.93 27.90
CA PRO A 233 2.94 -1.23 26.99
C PRO A 233 2.36 -2.62 27.22
N ASP A 234 1.08 -2.81 26.87
CA ASP A 234 0.42 -4.13 26.99
C ASP A 234 0.77 -5.10 25.86
N PHE A 235 1.49 -4.66 24.82
CA PHE A 235 1.97 -5.53 23.76
C PHE A 235 3.31 -6.21 24.14
N LYS A 236 3.52 -7.40 23.58
CA LYS A 236 4.78 -8.14 23.66
C LYS A 236 5.24 -8.46 22.24
N VAL A 237 6.55 -8.35 22.03
CA VAL A 237 7.19 -8.62 20.74
C VAL A 237 8.25 -9.70 20.91
N ASP A 238 8.23 -10.70 20.03
CA ASP A 238 9.27 -11.74 19.94
C ASP A 238 9.67 -11.86 18.47
N GLY A 239 10.82 -11.27 18.12
CA GLY A 239 11.20 -11.06 16.72
C GLY A 239 10.14 -10.24 15.98
N TYR A 240 9.48 -10.87 15.02
CA TYR A 240 8.38 -10.25 14.26
C TYR A 240 6.99 -10.68 14.77
N ALA A 241 6.91 -11.55 15.76
CA ALA A 241 5.65 -11.95 16.38
C ALA A 241 5.18 -10.92 17.40
N VAL A 242 3.91 -10.56 17.34
CA VAL A 242 3.27 -9.59 18.23
C VAL A 242 2.11 -10.24 18.96
N HIS A 243 2.04 -9.98 20.26
CA HIS A 243 0.89 -10.31 21.11
C HIS A 243 0.42 -9.03 21.78
N TRP A 244 -0.86 -8.71 21.61
CA TRP A 244 -1.49 -7.57 22.27
C TRP A 244 -2.91 -7.91 22.70
N GLN A 245 -3.18 -7.90 24.00
CA GLN A 245 -4.46 -8.33 24.54
C GLN A 245 -4.84 -9.73 23.99
N ASN A 246 -5.96 -9.84 23.29
CA ASN A 246 -6.38 -11.09 22.65
C ASN A 246 -5.84 -11.27 21.22
N TRP A 247 -5.12 -10.30 20.67
CA TRP A 247 -4.56 -10.36 19.32
C TRP A 247 -3.19 -11.04 19.28
N LYS A 248 -2.98 -11.84 18.24
CA LYS A 248 -1.68 -12.39 17.85
C LYS A 248 -1.51 -12.26 16.35
N PHE A 249 -0.34 -11.82 15.91
CA PHE A 249 -0.02 -11.69 14.50
C PHE A 249 1.49 -11.57 14.30
N ARG A 250 1.93 -11.52 13.05
CA ARG A 250 3.32 -11.28 12.69
C ARG A 250 3.43 -10.09 11.75
N ILE A 251 4.51 -9.34 11.90
CA ILE A 251 4.88 -8.24 11.01
C ILE A 251 5.79 -8.78 9.92
N GLY A 252 5.44 -8.48 8.66
CA GLY A 252 6.26 -8.67 7.49
C GLY A 252 6.48 -7.35 6.75
N PHE A 253 7.46 -7.35 5.86
CA PHE A 253 7.73 -6.22 5.00
C PHE A 253 8.31 -6.70 3.67
N THR A 254 7.82 -6.15 2.55
CA THR A 254 8.36 -6.45 1.22
C THR A 254 8.75 -5.18 0.47
N PRO A 255 9.72 -5.24 -0.44
CA PRO A 255 10.11 -4.06 -1.22
C PRO A 255 8.97 -3.46 -2.04
N LYS A 256 8.03 -4.28 -2.50
CA LYS A 256 6.93 -3.84 -3.37
C LYS A 256 5.70 -3.38 -2.60
N GLU A 257 5.24 -4.15 -1.60
CA GLU A 257 4.00 -3.88 -0.87
C GLU A 257 4.18 -3.00 0.37
N GLY A 258 5.42 -2.93 0.91
CA GLY A 258 5.67 -2.34 2.22
C GLY A 258 5.22 -3.26 3.35
N LEU A 259 4.47 -2.72 4.31
CA LEU A 259 3.99 -3.43 5.49
C LEU A 259 3.00 -4.56 5.14
N VAL A 260 3.28 -5.75 5.68
CA VAL A 260 2.43 -6.94 5.56
C VAL A 260 2.09 -7.45 6.96
N LEU A 261 0.82 -7.78 7.21
CA LEU A 261 0.41 -8.48 8.41
C LEU A 261 0.13 -9.95 8.09
N HIS A 262 0.68 -10.85 8.91
CA HIS A 262 0.51 -12.29 8.74
C HIS A 262 -0.19 -12.92 9.94
N THR A 263 -0.99 -13.93 9.68
CA THR A 263 -1.58 -14.86 10.68
C THR A 263 -2.29 -14.17 11.85
N LEU A 264 -3.10 -13.14 11.53
CA LEU A 264 -3.91 -12.46 12.54
C LEU A 264 -4.92 -13.44 13.14
N SER A 265 -4.86 -13.58 14.46
CA SER A 265 -5.78 -14.39 15.23
C SER A 265 -6.24 -13.66 16.49
N PHE A 266 -7.42 -13.99 16.93
CA PHE A 266 -8.00 -13.46 18.16
C PHE A 266 -8.23 -14.59 19.16
N ARG A 267 -7.76 -14.44 20.38
CA ARG A 267 -7.94 -15.40 21.45
C ARG A 267 -9.34 -15.27 22.04
N ASP A 268 -10.14 -16.33 21.92
CA ASP A 268 -11.47 -16.46 22.50
C ASP A 268 -11.44 -17.63 23.50
N GLY A 269 -11.45 -17.31 24.79
CA GLY A 269 -11.20 -18.28 25.86
C GLY A 269 -9.81 -18.91 25.75
N GLU A 270 -9.76 -20.23 25.55
CA GLU A 270 -8.49 -20.98 25.41
C GLU A 270 -8.05 -21.19 23.96
N THR A 271 -8.84 -20.71 22.97
CA THR A 271 -8.60 -20.96 21.55
C THR A 271 -8.11 -19.70 20.85
N ASP A 272 -7.00 -19.82 20.10
CA ASP A 272 -6.56 -18.79 19.16
C ASP A 272 -7.32 -19.03 17.84
N ARG A 273 -8.26 -18.14 17.52
CA ARG A 273 -9.14 -18.23 16.36
C ARG A 273 -8.55 -17.39 15.22
N PRO A 274 -8.18 -18.00 14.09
CA PRO A 274 -7.65 -17.24 12.95
C PRO A 274 -8.72 -16.34 12.34
N VAL A 275 -8.28 -15.19 11.80
CA VAL A 275 -9.13 -14.17 11.17
C VAL A 275 -8.63 -13.82 9.78
N ILE A 276 -7.33 -13.47 9.65
CA ILE A 276 -6.68 -13.12 8.39
C ILE A 276 -5.34 -13.86 8.32
N TYR A 277 -5.10 -14.57 7.22
CA TYR A 277 -3.81 -15.18 6.99
C TYR A 277 -2.76 -14.16 6.54
N ARG A 278 -3.13 -13.27 5.61
CA ARG A 278 -2.25 -12.23 5.08
C ARG A 278 -3.02 -10.97 4.66
N ALA A 279 -2.55 -9.80 5.09
CA ALA A 279 -3.10 -8.50 4.69
C ALA A 279 -1.99 -7.57 4.20
N SER A 280 -2.17 -6.96 3.02
CA SER A 280 -1.21 -6.03 2.43
C SER A 280 -1.88 -5.06 1.46
N LEU A 281 -1.18 -3.96 1.15
CA LEU A 281 -1.46 -3.16 -0.03
C LEU A 281 -1.10 -3.99 -1.27
N SER A 282 -2.03 -4.09 -2.22
CA SER A 282 -1.83 -4.85 -3.46
C SER A 282 -1.42 -3.97 -4.63
N GLU A 283 -1.96 -2.77 -4.70
CA GLU A 283 -1.56 -1.71 -5.62
C GLU A 283 -2.10 -0.36 -5.13
N LEU A 284 -1.38 0.70 -5.46
CA LEU A 284 -1.83 2.08 -5.41
C LEU A 284 -1.65 2.68 -6.80
N VAL A 285 -2.71 3.25 -7.36
CA VAL A 285 -2.62 3.91 -8.67
C VAL A 285 -3.17 5.32 -8.60
N VAL A 286 -2.47 6.26 -9.25
CA VAL A 286 -2.74 7.70 -9.18
C VAL A 286 -2.89 8.27 -10.60
N PRO A 287 -4.11 8.25 -11.17
CA PRO A 287 -4.37 8.87 -12.47
C PRO A 287 -4.65 10.37 -12.35
N TYR A 288 -4.07 11.16 -13.24
CA TYR A 288 -4.28 12.60 -13.36
C TYR A 288 -5.23 12.94 -14.50
N GLY A 289 -6.08 13.95 -14.29
CA GLY A 289 -7.14 14.35 -15.23
C GLY A 289 -6.75 15.45 -16.22
N ASP A 290 -5.47 15.81 -16.37
CA ASP A 290 -5.02 16.86 -17.30
C ASP A 290 -4.68 16.29 -18.69
N THR A 291 -5.09 16.99 -19.74
CA THR A 291 -4.86 16.61 -21.14
C THR A 291 -3.66 17.32 -21.77
N ALA A 292 -2.94 18.16 -21.02
CA ALA A 292 -1.77 18.88 -21.53
C ALA A 292 -0.64 17.92 -21.94
N GLY A 293 0.18 18.34 -22.88
CA GLY A 293 1.20 17.51 -23.51
C GLY A 293 2.23 16.89 -22.58
N ASP A 294 2.47 17.53 -21.44
CA ASP A 294 3.42 17.02 -20.43
C ASP A 294 2.74 16.05 -19.44
N HIS A 295 1.42 16.10 -19.27
CA HIS A 295 0.70 15.49 -18.14
C HIS A 295 -0.27 14.37 -18.51
N TYR A 296 -0.68 14.23 -19.79
CA TYR A 296 -1.71 13.28 -20.21
C TYR A 296 -1.35 11.80 -19.98
N MET A 297 -0.09 11.48 -19.75
CA MET A 297 0.39 10.12 -19.46
C MET A 297 0.52 9.80 -17.96
N ASN A 298 0.26 10.76 -17.07
CA ASN A 298 0.50 10.60 -15.65
C ASN A 298 -0.54 9.68 -15.01
N HIS A 299 -0.24 8.39 -15.00
CA HIS A 299 -1.02 7.30 -14.42
C HIS A 299 -0.08 6.36 -13.67
N SER A 300 0.45 6.81 -12.54
CA SER A 300 1.45 6.05 -11.78
C SER A 300 0.84 4.85 -11.08
N PHE A 301 1.48 3.68 -11.21
CA PHE A 301 1.25 2.49 -10.41
C PHE A 301 2.38 2.39 -9.38
N ASP A 302 2.12 2.83 -8.17
CA ASP A 302 3.18 3.08 -7.20
C ASP A 302 3.88 1.80 -6.72
N LEU A 303 3.18 0.66 -6.66
CA LEU A 303 3.82 -0.62 -6.40
C LEU A 303 4.49 -1.17 -7.67
N GLY A 304 3.76 -1.13 -8.78
CA GLY A 304 4.14 -1.80 -10.02
C GLY A 304 5.11 -1.04 -10.91
N GLU A 305 5.31 0.26 -10.72
CA GLU A 305 6.19 1.12 -11.54
C GLU A 305 7.29 1.82 -10.73
N THR A 306 7.14 1.97 -9.37
CA THR A 306 8.13 2.72 -8.55
C THR A 306 8.58 1.98 -7.28
N ILE A 307 8.18 0.74 -7.07
CA ILE A 307 8.56 -0.10 -5.90
C ILE A 307 8.24 0.60 -4.59
N PHE A 308 6.96 0.76 -4.30
CA PHE A 308 6.41 1.51 -3.17
C PHE A 308 7.08 1.22 -1.82
N GLY A 309 7.25 -0.07 -1.46
CA GLY A 309 7.83 -0.46 -0.17
C GLY A 309 9.29 -0.08 0.01
N ALA A 310 10.06 0.07 -1.09
CA ALA A 310 11.44 0.53 -1.02
C ALA A 310 11.56 2.04 -0.72
N GLN A 311 10.46 2.80 -0.81
CA GLN A 311 10.42 4.24 -0.57
C GLN A 311 9.88 4.58 0.83
N VAL A 312 10.03 3.66 1.77
CA VAL A 312 9.59 3.80 3.15
C VAL A 312 10.44 4.79 3.94
N ASN A 313 9.80 5.54 4.83
CA ASN A 313 10.44 6.52 5.71
C ASN A 313 10.85 5.93 7.06
N SER A 314 11.98 6.38 7.59
CA SER A 314 12.37 6.14 8.98
C SER A 314 11.58 7.05 9.93
N LEU A 315 10.86 6.46 10.88
CA LEU A 315 9.92 7.15 11.76
C LEU A 315 10.60 7.69 13.03
N ARG A 316 10.02 8.74 13.60
CA ARG A 316 10.56 9.44 14.78
C ARG A 316 9.51 9.63 15.86
N LEU A 317 9.87 9.24 17.09
CA LEU A 317 9.07 9.56 18.28
C LEU A 317 8.89 11.08 18.43
N GLY A 318 7.66 11.50 18.65
CA GLY A 318 7.30 12.90 18.80
C GLY A 318 6.98 13.63 17.51
N CYS A 319 7.29 13.03 16.35
CA CYS A 319 6.92 13.52 15.02
C CYS A 319 5.81 12.65 14.41
N ASP A 320 6.10 11.39 14.17
CA ASP A 320 5.21 10.48 13.45
C ASP A 320 4.26 9.74 14.40
N CYS A 321 4.65 9.57 15.67
CA CYS A 321 3.90 8.84 16.67
C CYS A 321 4.23 9.30 18.09
N LEU A 322 3.33 9.04 19.06
CA LEU A 322 3.45 9.41 20.48
C LEU A 322 3.24 8.19 21.37
N GLY A 323 3.79 8.22 22.59
CA GLY A 323 3.63 7.18 23.61
C GLY A 323 4.81 6.22 23.69
N GLU A 324 4.56 5.02 24.22
CA GLU A 324 5.54 3.92 24.29
C GLU A 324 5.52 3.17 22.96
N ILE A 325 6.62 3.24 22.22
CA ILE A 325 6.68 2.79 20.82
C ILE A 325 7.65 1.66 20.66
N HIS A 326 7.24 0.63 19.91
CA HIS A 326 8.13 -0.36 19.33
C HIS A 326 8.29 -0.08 17.84
N TYR A 327 9.55 -0.07 17.37
CA TYR A 327 9.88 0.06 15.95
C TYR A 327 10.43 -1.26 15.43
N PHE A 328 10.06 -1.58 14.16
CA PHE A 328 10.67 -2.68 13.44
C PHE A 328 11.60 -2.13 12.36
N ASP A 329 12.75 -2.80 12.24
CA ASP A 329 13.74 -2.57 11.21
C ASP A 329 13.69 -3.71 10.19
N PHE A 330 14.03 -3.42 8.92
CA PHE A 330 14.08 -4.43 7.87
C PHE A 330 15.26 -4.18 6.94
N ASP A 331 15.74 -5.27 6.35
CA ASP A 331 16.79 -5.23 5.34
C ASP A 331 16.19 -5.45 3.96
N GLN A 332 16.67 -4.73 2.97
CA GLN A 332 16.29 -4.84 1.57
C GLN A 332 17.54 -4.82 0.69
N VAL A 333 17.40 -5.22 -0.57
CA VAL A 333 18.47 -5.16 -1.56
C VAL A 333 18.23 -3.94 -2.44
N ASP A 334 19.26 -3.12 -2.67
CA ASP A 334 19.22 -2.06 -3.67
C ASP A 334 19.33 -2.61 -5.11
N GLY A 335 19.16 -1.74 -6.12
CA GLY A 335 19.22 -2.16 -7.51
C GLY A 335 20.55 -2.80 -7.92
N HIS A 336 21.63 -2.54 -7.20
CA HIS A 336 22.95 -3.15 -7.46
C HIS A 336 23.22 -4.44 -6.69
N GLY A 337 22.25 -4.92 -5.92
CA GLY A 337 22.40 -6.15 -5.12
C GLY A 337 23.05 -5.94 -3.75
N ASN A 338 23.24 -4.70 -3.29
CA ASN A 338 23.77 -4.43 -1.96
C ASN A 338 22.66 -4.42 -0.92
N VAL A 339 22.88 -5.04 0.22
CA VAL A 339 21.93 -5.01 1.33
C VAL A 339 21.93 -3.65 1.99
N GLN A 340 20.76 -3.04 2.10
CA GLN A 340 20.50 -1.78 2.78
C GLN A 340 19.68 -2.05 4.05
N HIS A 341 20.08 -1.46 5.16
CA HIS A 341 19.35 -1.53 6.43
C HIS A 341 18.43 -0.32 6.60
N PHE A 342 17.14 -0.59 6.71
CA PHE A 342 16.11 0.41 6.94
C PHE A 342 15.66 0.36 8.40
N SER A 343 15.99 1.37 9.18
CA SER A 343 15.66 1.42 10.59
C SER A 343 14.36 2.16 10.87
N LYS A 344 13.56 1.66 11.84
CA LYS A 344 12.33 2.28 12.33
C LYS A 344 11.29 2.54 11.24
N ILE A 345 11.09 1.60 10.34
CA ILE A 345 10.17 1.80 9.20
C ILE A 345 8.75 1.31 9.47
N VAL A 346 8.56 0.50 10.49
CA VAL A 346 7.23 0.18 11.02
C VAL A 346 7.16 0.64 12.47
N CYS A 347 6.14 1.41 12.80
CA CYS A 347 5.83 1.90 14.13
C CYS A 347 4.67 1.11 14.72
N MET A 348 4.81 0.68 15.97
CA MET A 348 3.71 0.06 16.72
C MET A 348 3.59 0.69 18.11
N HIS A 349 2.38 1.10 18.46
CA HIS A 349 2.07 1.71 19.76
C HIS A 349 0.58 1.56 20.10
N GLU A 350 0.23 1.90 21.33
CA GLU A 350 -1.16 1.91 21.80
C GLU A 350 -1.71 3.33 21.82
N GLU A 351 -3.00 3.46 21.49
CA GLU A 351 -3.73 4.73 21.59
C GLU A 351 -4.99 4.59 22.45
N ASP A 352 -5.26 5.59 23.27
CA ASP A 352 -6.60 5.76 23.85
C ASP A 352 -7.56 6.20 22.74
N TYR A 353 -8.69 5.48 22.59
CA TYR A 353 -9.68 5.75 21.56
C TYR A 353 -11.07 6.06 22.15
N GLY A 354 -11.09 6.65 23.34
CA GLY A 354 -12.31 7.13 23.98
C GLY A 354 -13.19 6.01 24.58
N THR A 355 -14.46 6.05 24.27
CA THR A 355 -15.45 5.12 24.81
C THR A 355 -15.59 3.88 23.94
N LEU A 356 -15.37 2.68 24.51
CA LEU A 356 -15.63 1.42 23.83
C LEU A 356 -17.14 1.10 23.86
N TRP A 357 -17.73 1.13 25.04
CA TRP A 357 -19.17 1.07 25.24
C TRP A 357 -19.59 1.75 26.55
N LYS A 358 -20.84 2.20 26.59
CA LYS A 358 -21.44 2.84 27.74
C LYS A 358 -22.94 2.59 27.76
N HIS A 359 -23.47 2.32 28.95
CA HIS A 359 -24.91 2.31 29.19
C HIS A 359 -25.22 2.94 30.55
N THR A 360 -26.28 3.74 30.60
CA THR A 360 -26.89 4.24 31.82
C THR A 360 -28.31 3.70 31.89
N ASP A 361 -28.56 2.81 32.83
CA ASP A 361 -29.90 2.33 33.11
C ASP A 361 -30.62 3.34 34.01
N VAL A 362 -31.52 4.10 33.41
CA VAL A 362 -32.26 5.17 34.09
C VAL A 362 -33.18 4.61 35.20
N ALA A 363 -33.65 3.37 35.04
CA ALA A 363 -34.57 2.76 36.01
C ALA A 363 -33.87 2.34 37.32
N SER A 364 -32.62 1.91 37.22
CA SER A 364 -31.80 1.49 38.36
C SER A 364 -30.78 2.57 38.81
N ASP A 365 -30.71 3.70 38.12
CA ASP A 365 -29.70 4.75 38.31
C ASP A 365 -28.25 4.20 38.28
N HIS A 366 -28.03 3.20 37.42
CA HIS A 366 -26.75 2.53 37.29
C HIS A 366 -26.08 2.88 35.93
N SER A 367 -24.80 3.18 35.97
CA SER A 367 -24.02 3.50 34.76
C SER A 367 -22.77 2.64 34.69
N GLU A 368 -22.57 2.00 33.55
CA GLU A 368 -21.34 1.26 33.23
C GLU A 368 -20.67 1.83 31.98
N ILE A 369 -19.34 1.83 32.01
CA ILE A 369 -18.51 2.30 30.90
C ILE A 369 -17.24 1.46 30.77
N ARG A 370 -16.79 1.25 29.52
CA ARG A 370 -15.43 0.77 29.22
C ARG A 370 -14.78 1.72 28.23
N ARG A 371 -13.49 1.97 28.45
CA ARG A 371 -12.67 2.77 27.51
C ARG A 371 -12.16 1.88 26.39
N SER A 372 -12.07 2.48 25.21
CA SER A 372 -11.41 1.86 24.06
C SER A 372 -9.92 2.15 24.09
N ARG A 373 -9.15 1.14 23.76
CA ARG A 373 -7.74 1.23 23.40
C ARG A 373 -7.56 0.49 22.10
N ARG A 374 -6.68 0.98 21.22
CA ARG A 374 -6.32 0.30 19.99
C ARG A 374 -4.83 0.16 19.87
N LEU A 375 -4.38 -0.93 19.25
CA LEU A 375 -3.01 -1.10 18.81
C LEU A 375 -2.90 -0.55 17.40
N VAL A 376 -1.90 0.30 17.18
CA VAL A 376 -1.58 0.89 15.88
C VAL A 376 -0.33 0.21 15.32
N VAL A 377 -0.38 -0.20 14.06
CA VAL A 377 0.78 -0.66 13.28
C VAL A 377 0.81 0.16 12.01
N SER A 378 1.87 0.92 11.78
CA SER A 378 1.91 1.89 10.68
C SER A 378 3.27 2.05 10.04
N SER A 379 3.25 2.51 8.79
CA SER A 379 4.43 2.94 8.02
C SER A 379 4.09 4.16 7.18
N PHE A 380 5.10 4.97 6.85
CA PHE A 380 4.99 6.09 5.90
C PHE A 380 5.90 5.88 4.70
N PHE A 381 5.43 6.32 3.55
CA PHE A 381 6.12 6.19 2.25
C PHE A 381 6.08 7.52 1.51
N THR A 382 7.18 7.91 0.88
CA THR A 382 7.24 9.11 0.03
C THR A 382 7.44 8.68 -1.41
N ILE A 383 6.40 8.86 -2.23
CA ILE A 383 6.43 8.53 -3.65
C ILE A 383 6.42 9.83 -4.45
N GLY A 384 7.60 10.23 -4.93
CA GLY A 384 7.76 11.52 -5.58
C GLY A 384 7.31 12.67 -4.66
N ASN A 385 6.24 13.35 -5.05
CA ASN A 385 5.68 14.49 -4.32
C ASN A 385 4.70 14.12 -3.20
N TYR A 386 4.19 12.88 -3.16
CA TYR A 386 3.18 12.45 -2.18
C TYR A 386 3.75 11.64 -1.02
N ASP A 387 3.16 11.83 0.16
CA ASP A 387 3.42 11.03 1.35
C ASP A 387 2.16 10.23 1.73
N TYR A 388 2.33 8.92 1.88
CA TYR A 388 1.26 8.00 2.26
C TYR A 388 1.57 7.34 3.60
N GLY A 389 0.68 7.53 4.57
CA GLY A 389 0.69 6.76 5.81
C GLY A 389 -0.28 5.59 5.71
N LEU A 390 0.19 4.36 5.90
CA LEU A 390 -0.65 3.17 5.94
C LEU A 390 -0.76 2.69 7.38
N PHE A 391 -1.98 2.63 7.90
CA PHE A 391 -2.27 2.33 9.29
C PHE A 391 -3.21 1.14 9.42
N TRP A 392 -2.84 0.18 10.25
CA TRP A 392 -3.69 -0.87 10.73
C TRP A 392 -3.99 -0.65 12.20
N TYR A 393 -5.27 -0.68 12.56
CA TYR A 393 -5.73 -0.54 13.93
C TYR A 393 -6.42 -1.83 14.37
N LEU A 394 -5.98 -2.38 15.48
CA LEU A 394 -6.60 -3.54 16.12
C LEU A 394 -7.28 -3.10 17.40
N TYR A 395 -8.54 -3.48 17.58
CA TYR A 395 -9.37 -3.06 18.70
C TYR A 395 -9.64 -4.18 19.69
N LEU A 396 -9.99 -3.82 20.92
CA LEU A 396 -10.28 -4.77 22.00
C LEU A 396 -11.51 -5.64 21.72
N ASP A 397 -12.43 -5.17 20.89
CA ASP A 397 -13.67 -5.88 20.53
C ASP A 397 -13.53 -6.82 19.33
N GLY A 398 -12.31 -7.02 18.84
CA GLY A 398 -12.04 -7.83 17.65
C GLY A 398 -12.17 -7.06 16.33
N THR A 399 -12.48 -5.76 16.34
CA THR A 399 -12.52 -4.92 15.15
C THR A 399 -11.11 -4.71 14.60
N ILE A 400 -10.98 -4.71 13.27
CA ILE A 400 -9.78 -4.35 12.51
C ILE A 400 -10.14 -3.17 11.62
N GLU A 401 -9.29 -2.14 11.56
CA GLU A 401 -9.47 -1.00 10.67
C GLU A 401 -8.20 -0.79 9.85
N PHE A 402 -8.36 -0.48 8.58
CA PHE A 402 -7.31 0.03 7.71
C PHE A 402 -7.59 1.50 7.39
N GLU A 403 -6.58 2.35 7.51
CA GLU A 403 -6.64 3.75 7.15
C GLU A 403 -5.41 4.14 6.33
N ALA A 404 -5.63 4.78 5.19
CA ALA A 404 -4.59 5.48 4.46
C ALA A 404 -4.69 6.98 4.73
N LYS A 405 -3.54 7.60 5.00
CA LYS A 405 -3.36 9.04 5.19
C LYS A 405 -2.59 9.59 4.02
N LEU A 406 -3.18 10.52 3.29
CA LEU A 406 -2.61 11.14 2.10
C LEU A 406 -2.19 12.57 2.46
N THR A 407 -0.93 12.90 2.21
CA THR A 407 -0.34 14.22 2.45
C THR A 407 0.85 14.45 1.50
N GLY A 408 1.75 15.38 1.83
CA GLY A 408 2.88 15.75 0.97
C GLY A 408 2.58 16.99 0.14
N THR A 409 3.15 17.10 -1.04
CA THR A 409 2.95 18.23 -1.94
C THR A 409 2.11 17.81 -3.15
N LEU A 410 1.30 18.74 -3.66
CA LEU A 410 0.57 18.52 -4.91
C LEU A 410 1.53 18.30 -6.07
N TYR A 411 1.13 17.48 -7.04
CA TYR A 411 1.73 17.52 -8.36
C TYR A 411 1.17 18.74 -9.12
N LEU A 412 2.06 19.64 -9.53
CA LEU A 412 1.73 20.98 -9.98
C LEU A 412 2.06 21.18 -11.46
N ARG A 413 1.29 22.05 -12.10
CA ARG A 413 1.52 22.56 -13.44
C ARG A 413 1.73 24.07 -13.42
N ALA A 414 2.78 24.56 -14.08
CA ALA A 414 2.92 25.99 -14.31
C ALA A 414 1.95 26.47 -15.41
N ILE A 415 1.34 27.64 -15.22
CA ILE A 415 0.40 28.25 -16.16
C ILE A 415 0.75 29.73 -16.36
N HIS A 416 0.31 30.30 -17.49
CA HIS A 416 0.43 31.73 -17.74
C HIS A 416 -0.45 32.54 -16.80
N GLU A 417 -0.03 33.79 -16.52
CA GLU A 417 -0.85 34.70 -15.73
C GLU A 417 -2.20 34.92 -16.39
N GLY A 418 -3.29 34.70 -15.63
CA GLY A 418 -4.66 34.80 -16.09
C GLY A 418 -5.15 33.60 -16.94
N GLU A 419 -4.35 32.58 -17.10
CA GLU A 419 -4.81 31.32 -17.69
C GLU A 419 -5.74 30.58 -16.71
N GLU A 420 -6.86 30.08 -17.24
CA GLU A 420 -7.77 29.21 -16.52
C GLU A 420 -7.76 27.82 -17.18
N THR A 421 -7.71 26.78 -16.37
CA THR A 421 -7.82 25.39 -16.84
C THR A 421 -8.93 24.66 -16.09
N PRO A 422 -9.78 23.88 -16.79
CA PRO A 422 -10.82 23.08 -16.14
C PRO A 422 -10.25 21.83 -15.42
N TYR A 423 -8.97 21.53 -15.58
CA TYR A 423 -8.33 20.29 -15.10
C TYR A 423 -7.64 20.45 -13.74
N GLY A 424 -7.97 21.48 -12.99
CA GLY A 424 -7.39 21.74 -11.69
C GLY A 424 -7.85 23.05 -11.08
N ALA A 425 -7.12 23.53 -10.08
CA ALA A 425 -7.37 24.81 -9.41
C ALA A 425 -6.07 25.61 -9.28
N LEU A 426 -6.19 26.94 -9.38
CA LEU A 426 -5.10 27.85 -9.08
C LEU A 426 -4.84 27.81 -7.57
N VAL A 427 -3.69 27.27 -7.17
CA VAL A 427 -3.31 27.09 -5.76
C VAL A 427 -2.30 28.13 -5.28
N ALA A 428 -1.53 28.71 -6.23
CA ALA A 428 -0.63 29.85 -6.01
C ALA A 428 -0.46 30.62 -7.33
N PRO A 429 0.09 31.86 -7.34
CA PRO A 429 0.29 32.63 -8.57
C PRO A 429 1.10 31.85 -9.62
N GLY A 430 0.48 31.62 -10.78
CA GLY A 430 1.09 30.86 -11.88
C GLY A 430 1.19 29.34 -11.64
N VAL A 431 0.50 28.80 -10.64
CA VAL A 431 0.56 27.38 -10.28
C VAL A 431 -0.85 26.78 -10.19
N ASN A 432 -1.09 25.76 -11.00
CA ASN A 432 -2.30 24.96 -10.98
C ASN A 432 -2.04 23.60 -10.33
N GLY A 433 -2.82 23.26 -9.30
CA GLY A 433 -2.89 21.91 -8.77
C GLY A 433 -3.82 21.07 -9.65
N MET A 434 -3.34 19.94 -10.16
CA MET A 434 -4.12 19.11 -11.10
C MET A 434 -5.12 18.22 -10.36
N VAL A 435 -6.32 18.05 -10.95
CA VAL A 435 -7.31 17.07 -10.49
C VAL A 435 -6.74 15.66 -10.68
N HIS A 436 -6.86 14.83 -9.67
CA HIS A 436 -6.40 13.44 -9.72
C HIS A 436 -7.17 12.55 -8.75
N GLU A 437 -6.96 11.27 -8.89
CA GLU A 437 -7.59 10.24 -8.08
C GLU A 437 -6.50 9.35 -7.47
N HIS A 438 -6.82 8.73 -6.33
CA HIS A 438 -6.00 7.67 -5.75
C HIS A 438 -6.86 6.43 -5.55
N TYR A 439 -6.37 5.26 -5.97
CA TYR A 439 -7.02 3.98 -5.76
C TYR A 439 -6.07 3.03 -5.03
N PHE A 440 -6.40 2.77 -3.77
CA PHE A 440 -5.73 1.77 -2.94
C PHE A 440 -6.47 0.45 -3.10
N ASN A 441 -5.80 -0.60 -3.52
CA ASN A 441 -6.36 -1.95 -3.48
C ASN A 441 -5.69 -2.74 -2.35
N ILE A 442 -6.50 -3.18 -1.38
CA ILE A 442 -6.05 -3.94 -0.21
C ILE A 442 -6.42 -5.40 -0.42
N ARG A 443 -5.41 -6.28 -0.37
CA ARG A 443 -5.54 -7.72 -0.42
C ARG A 443 -5.70 -8.28 0.99
N LEU A 444 -6.79 -9.00 1.22
CA LEU A 444 -7.11 -9.67 2.47
C LEU A 444 -7.30 -11.16 2.21
N ASP A 445 -6.33 -11.96 2.56
CA ASP A 445 -6.38 -13.42 2.53
C ASP A 445 -7.04 -13.88 3.82
N MET A 446 -8.33 -14.21 3.73
CA MET A 446 -9.16 -14.46 4.91
C MET A 446 -8.97 -15.90 5.44
N SER A 447 -9.10 -16.03 6.75
CA SER A 447 -8.99 -17.35 7.42
C SER A 447 -9.86 -17.36 8.67
N ILE A 448 -11.18 -17.17 8.49
CA ILE A 448 -12.14 -17.13 9.61
C ILE A 448 -12.37 -18.54 10.17
N ASP A 449 -11.82 -18.83 11.36
CA ASP A 449 -11.81 -20.17 11.97
C ASP A 449 -11.27 -21.27 11.04
N GLY A 450 -10.38 -20.91 10.13
CA GLY A 450 -9.80 -21.76 9.07
C GLY A 450 -10.07 -21.21 7.68
N ASP A 451 -9.56 -21.91 6.66
CA ASP A 451 -9.50 -21.41 5.30
C ASP A 451 -10.78 -21.66 4.47
N ASP A 452 -11.69 -22.52 4.93
CA ASP A 452 -12.96 -22.81 4.25
C ASP A 452 -14.00 -21.72 4.52
N ASN A 453 -13.93 -20.63 3.75
CA ASN A 453 -14.77 -19.46 3.93
C ASN A 453 -15.75 -19.24 2.77
N THR A 454 -16.77 -18.44 2.99
CA THR A 454 -17.78 -18.04 2.00
C THR A 454 -18.09 -16.56 2.15
N VAL A 455 -18.16 -15.84 1.03
CA VAL A 455 -18.50 -14.40 1.03
C VAL A 455 -19.98 -14.21 0.77
N VAL A 456 -20.63 -13.37 1.58
CA VAL A 456 -22.05 -13.05 1.50
C VAL A 456 -22.24 -11.55 1.42
N GLU A 457 -22.85 -11.08 0.36
CA GLU A 457 -23.31 -9.70 0.23
C GLU A 457 -24.62 -9.49 1.00
N VAL A 458 -24.70 -8.41 1.77
CA VAL A 458 -25.86 -8.07 2.60
C VAL A 458 -26.36 -6.68 2.25
N GLU A 459 -27.64 -6.55 2.00
CA GLU A 459 -28.33 -5.29 1.70
C GLU A 459 -29.59 -5.14 2.56
N ALA A 460 -29.95 -3.90 2.87
CA ALA A 460 -31.26 -3.60 3.40
C ALA A 460 -32.30 -3.56 2.26
N GLU A 461 -33.44 -4.21 2.48
CA GLU A 461 -34.57 -4.25 1.55
C GLU A 461 -35.83 -3.70 2.20
N ARG A 462 -36.52 -2.81 1.51
CA ARG A 462 -37.81 -2.27 1.95
C ARG A 462 -38.93 -3.26 1.64
N ILE A 463 -39.76 -3.56 2.64
CA ILE A 463 -40.96 -4.36 2.42
C ILE A 463 -42.04 -3.45 1.85
N PRO A 464 -42.63 -3.80 0.68
CA PRO A 464 -43.73 -3.00 0.08
C PRO A 464 -44.88 -2.78 1.06
N ALA A 465 -45.53 -1.61 0.97
CA ALA A 465 -46.74 -1.34 1.73
C ALA A 465 -47.90 -2.30 1.32
N GLY A 466 -48.63 -2.83 2.28
CA GLY A 466 -49.68 -3.80 2.06
C GLY A 466 -50.26 -4.32 3.37
N SER A 467 -51.00 -5.43 3.37
CA SER A 467 -51.61 -6.03 4.57
C SER A 467 -50.55 -6.41 5.62
N GLU A 468 -49.39 -6.86 5.18
CA GLU A 468 -48.26 -7.25 6.07
C GLU A 468 -47.39 -6.07 6.49
N ASN A 469 -47.51 -4.91 5.82
CA ASN A 469 -46.79 -3.67 6.11
C ASN A 469 -47.75 -2.46 5.94
N PRO A 470 -48.79 -2.34 6.77
CA PRO A 470 -49.83 -1.33 6.59
C PRO A 470 -49.35 0.10 6.82
N TYR A 471 -48.25 0.29 7.52
CA TYR A 471 -47.63 1.61 7.78
C TYR A 471 -46.47 1.93 6.86
N GLY A 472 -46.05 0.99 5.99
CA GLY A 472 -44.95 1.20 5.04
C GLY A 472 -43.56 1.41 5.69
N ASN A 473 -43.36 0.99 6.95
CA ASN A 473 -42.14 1.20 7.72
C ASN A 473 -41.30 -0.07 7.90
N ALA A 474 -41.74 -1.21 7.38
CA ALA A 474 -41.00 -2.47 7.51
C ALA A 474 -39.84 -2.54 6.50
N HIS A 475 -38.71 -3.04 6.96
CA HIS A 475 -37.54 -3.37 6.14
C HIS A 475 -36.86 -4.63 6.71
N THR A 476 -36.10 -5.29 5.88
CA THR A 476 -35.36 -6.51 6.22
C THR A 476 -33.95 -6.46 5.62
N SER A 477 -33.14 -7.47 5.88
CA SER A 477 -31.88 -7.70 5.17
C SER A 477 -32.07 -8.79 4.12
N LYS A 478 -31.44 -8.60 2.97
CA LYS A 478 -31.29 -9.61 1.92
C LYS A 478 -29.83 -10.06 1.89
N GLU A 479 -29.63 -11.37 1.86
CA GLU A 479 -28.31 -11.98 1.79
C GLU A 479 -28.13 -12.71 0.45
N THR A 480 -26.99 -12.49 -0.21
CA THR A 480 -26.65 -13.12 -1.48
C THR A 480 -25.26 -13.74 -1.37
N ILE A 481 -25.17 -15.06 -1.52
CA ILE A 481 -23.89 -15.78 -1.52
C ILE A 481 -23.17 -15.50 -2.84
N ILE A 482 -21.90 -15.12 -2.76
CA ILE A 482 -20.99 -15.01 -3.89
C ILE A 482 -20.43 -16.42 -4.14
N SER A 483 -20.96 -17.08 -5.18
CA SER A 483 -20.73 -18.50 -5.39
C SER A 483 -19.54 -18.84 -6.29
N SER A 484 -19.07 -17.88 -7.10
CA SER A 484 -17.95 -18.06 -8.00
C SER A 484 -17.28 -16.73 -8.32
N GLU A 485 -16.07 -16.78 -8.85
CA GLU A 485 -15.24 -15.57 -9.11
C GLU A 485 -15.89 -14.57 -10.06
N ILE A 486 -16.56 -15.00 -11.11
CA ILE A 486 -17.30 -14.08 -12.02
C ILE A 486 -18.36 -13.28 -11.25
N ASN A 487 -18.95 -13.86 -10.22
CA ASN A 487 -19.89 -13.18 -9.34
C ASN A 487 -19.20 -12.39 -8.23
N GLY A 488 -17.88 -12.48 -8.13
CA GLY A 488 -17.06 -11.85 -7.08
C GLY A 488 -16.75 -10.37 -7.32
N ALA A 489 -17.00 -9.84 -8.51
CA ALA A 489 -16.85 -8.43 -8.83
C ALA A 489 -18.09 -7.66 -8.36
N ARG A 490 -17.95 -6.82 -7.31
CA ARG A 490 -19.08 -6.18 -6.62
C ARG A 490 -18.83 -4.70 -6.39
N ASP A 491 -19.91 -3.94 -6.34
CA ASP A 491 -19.89 -2.50 -6.13
C ASP A 491 -20.64 -2.10 -4.86
N LEU A 492 -20.27 -0.96 -4.30
CA LEU A 492 -20.97 -0.32 -3.20
C LEU A 492 -22.40 0.04 -3.61
N ALA A 493 -23.30 0.00 -2.63
CA ALA A 493 -24.67 0.51 -2.74
C ALA A 493 -25.04 1.20 -1.43
N PRO A 494 -24.53 2.43 -1.19
CA PRO A 494 -24.75 3.15 0.08
C PRO A 494 -26.24 3.37 0.36
N GLU A 495 -27.07 3.53 -0.68
CA GLU A 495 -28.51 3.70 -0.58
C GLU A 495 -29.24 2.48 0.01
N ASN A 496 -28.62 1.28 -0.09
CA ASN A 496 -29.11 0.03 0.47
C ASN A 496 -28.29 -0.41 1.70
N GLY A 497 -27.30 0.38 2.12
CA GLY A 497 -26.39 0.05 3.22
C GLY A 497 -25.63 -1.25 3.00
N ARG A 498 -25.21 -1.53 1.74
CA ARG A 498 -24.49 -2.75 1.36
C ARG A 498 -23.18 -2.90 2.11
N PHE A 499 -22.93 -4.14 2.56
CA PHE A 499 -21.65 -4.60 3.09
C PHE A 499 -21.45 -6.09 2.76
N TRP A 500 -20.27 -6.63 3.01
CA TRP A 500 -19.97 -8.04 2.76
C TRP A 500 -19.56 -8.73 4.04
N LYS A 501 -20.05 -9.97 4.24
CA LYS A 501 -19.63 -10.86 5.31
C LYS A 501 -18.74 -11.94 4.73
N ILE A 502 -17.64 -12.23 5.38
CA ILE A 502 -16.83 -13.41 5.17
C ILE A 502 -17.13 -14.35 6.34
N ILE A 503 -17.67 -15.53 6.07
CA ILE A 503 -18.14 -16.45 7.08
C ILE A 503 -17.54 -17.83 6.92
N ASN A 504 -17.32 -18.52 8.03
CA ASN A 504 -17.06 -19.95 8.06
C ASN A 504 -18.39 -20.68 8.36
N ARG A 505 -18.90 -21.41 7.36
CA ARG A 505 -20.22 -22.08 7.48
C ARG A 505 -20.17 -23.33 8.37
N SER A 506 -18.99 -23.85 8.65
CA SER A 506 -18.80 -25.00 9.56
C SER A 506 -18.64 -24.59 11.03
N SER A 507 -18.37 -23.31 11.30
CA SER A 507 -18.23 -22.75 12.65
C SER A 507 -19.45 -21.90 13.00
N THR A 508 -20.16 -22.25 14.10
CA THR A 508 -21.35 -21.53 14.55
C THR A 508 -21.29 -21.27 16.05
N ASN A 509 -21.80 -20.13 16.47
CA ASN A 509 -22.02 -19.85 17.90
C ASN A 509 -23.29 -20.53 18.42
N THR A 510 -23.55 -20.44 19.72
CA THR A 510 -24.70 -21.09 20.39
C THR A 510 -26.06 -20.58 19.89
N LEU A 511 -26.13 -19.42 19.26
CA LEU A 511 -27.33 -18.87 18.65
C LEU A 511 -27.54 -19.35 17.20
N GLY A 512 -26.60 -20.15 16.65
CA GLY A 512 -26.64 -20.64 15.27
C GLY A 512 -26.12 -19.66 14.23
N TRP A 513 -25.47 -18.57 14.62
CA TRP A 513 -24.80 -17.67 13.68
C TRP A 513 -23.48 -18.26 13.26
N HIS A 514 -23.20 -18.22 11.97
CA HIS A 514 -21.88 -18.56 11.44
C HIS A 514 -20.83 -17.56 11.92
N ALA A 515 -19.67 -18.07 12.32
CA ALA A 515 -18.54 -17.23 12.66
C ALA A 515 -18.09 -16.42 11.44
N GLY A 516 -17.95 -15.11 11.59
CA GLY A 516 -17.60 -14.26 10.46
C GLY A 516 -17.10 -12.88 10.84
N TYR A 517 -16.64 -12.18 9.81
CA TYR A 517 -16.31 -10.76 9.84
C TYR A 517 -17.05 -10.05 8.71
N LYS A 518 -17.57 -8.86 8.99
CA LYS A 518 -18.18 -8.00 7.98
C LYS A 518 -17.23 -6.88 7.59
N LEU A 519 -17.00 -6.71 6.30
CA LEU A 519 -16.30 -5.57 5.72
C LEU A 519 -17.31 -4.42 5.58
N MET A 520 -17.05 -3.35 6.32
CA MET A 520 -17.78 -2.09 6.28
C MET A 520 -16.95 -1.09 5.47
N PRO A 521 -17.31 -0.84 4.21
CA PRO A 521 -16.56 0.10 3.37
C PRO A 521 -16.71 1.52 3.90
N GLY A 522 -15.64 2.32 3.73
CA GLY A 522 -15.67 3.76 3.93
C GLY A 522 -16.27 4.50 2.73
N PRO A 523 -16.14 5.84 2.69
CA PRO A 523 -16.37 6.63 1.50
C PRO A 523 -15.54 6.11 0.34
N ASN A 524 -16.11 6.10 -0.87
CA ASN A 524 -15.44 5.61 -2.07
C ASN A 524 -15.95 6.34 -3.30
N ILE A 525 -15.17 6.37 -4.37
CA ILE A 525 -15.55 6.92 -5.67
C ILE A 525 -15.35 5.88 -6.77
N LYS A 526 -16.06 6.08 -7.89
CA LYS A 526 -15.82 5.35 -9.13
C LYS A 526 -14.83 6.12 -10.01
N PRO A 527 -14.04 5.42 -10.86
CA PRO A 527 -13.09 6.06 -11.76
C PRO A 527 -13.76 7.08 -12.67
N MET A 528 -13.13 8.26 -12.81
CA MET A 528 -13.60 9.34 -13.68
C MET A 528 -13.08 9.21 -15.13
N HIS A 529 -12.10 8.34 -15.37
CA HIS A 529 -11.59 8.06 -16.70
C HIS A 529 -12.62 7.30 -17.55
N GLN A 530 -12.60 7.54 -18.87
CA GLN A 530 -13.47 6.81 -19.80
C GLN A 530 -13.18 5.29 -19.72
N PRO A 531 -14.23 4.43 -19.79
CA PRO A 531 -14.07 2.99 -19.57
C PRO A 531 -13.11 2.29 -20.55
N ASP A 532 -12.93 2.86 -21.75
CA ASP A 532 -12.03 2.35 -22.80
C ASP A 532 -10.68 3.06 -22.85
N SER A 533 -10.41 3.96 -21.89
CA SER A 533 -9.12 4.67 -21.83
C SER A 533 -7.94 3.73 -21.60
N PRO A 534 -6.73 4.11 -22.01
CA PRO A 534 -5.51 3.34 -21.73
C PRO A 534 -5.32 3.05 -20.23
N PHE A 535 -5.62 4.01 -19.37
CA PHE A 535 -5.59 3.86 -17.93
C PHE A 535 -6.52 2.73 -17.45
N MET A 536 -7.79 2.77 -17.84
CA MET A 536 -8.79 1.78 -17.39
C MET A 536 -8.47 0.36 -17.86
N ARG A 537 -7.80 0.19 -19.00
CA ARG A 537 -7.33 -1.13 -19.44
C ARG A 537 -6.22 -1.68 -18.55
N ARG A 538 -5.30 -0.83 -18.10
CA ARG A 538 -4.19 -1.21 -17.22
C ARG A 538 -4.66 -1.39 -15.76
N ALA A 539 -5.49 -0.48 -15.29
CA ALA A 539 -6.01 -0.45 -13.91
C ALA A 539 -7.38 -1.15 -13.79
N GLY A 540 -7.64 -2.19 -14.55
CA GLY A 540 -8.97 -2.85 -14.59
C GLY A 540 -9.54 -3.25 -13.24
N PHE A 541 -8.70 -3.40 -12.21
CA PHE A 541 -9.11 -3.71 -10.84
C PHE A 541 -9.92 -2.57 -10.18
N VAL A 542 -9.78 -1.30 -10.63
CA VAL A 542 -10.54 -0.16 -10.07
C VAL A 542 -12.01 -0.13 -10.53
N ASN A 543 -12.40 -0.97 -11.51
CA ASN A 543 -13.76 -1.04 -12.01
C ASN A 543 -14.79 -1.44 -10.95
N HIS A 544 -14.35 -2.20 -9.95
CA HIS A 544 -15.22 -2.66 -8.85
C HIS A 544 -14.60 -2.36 -7.49
N ASP A 545 -15.48 -2.09 -6.51
CA ASP A 545 -15.07 -1.76 -5.15
C ASP A 545 -14.62 -2.99 -4.36
N LEU A 546 -15.10 -4.17 -4.77
CA LEU A 546 -14.70 -5.45 -4.20
C LEU A 546 -14.51 -6.48 -5.31
N TRP A 547 -13.45 -7.28 -5.18
CA TRP A 547 -13.26 -8.51 -5.91
C TRP A 547 -13.08 -9.65 -4.93
N VAL A 548 -13.57 -10.82 -5.29
CA VAL A 548 -13.39 -12.05 -4.51
C VAL A 548 -12.82 -13.12 -5.44
N THR A 549 -11.69 -13.69 -5.04
CA THR A 549 -11.05 -14.80 -5.76
C THR A 549 -10.83 -15.99 -4.83
N ALA A 550 -10.66 -17.18 -5.39
CA ALA A 550 -10.05 -18.27 -4.67
C ALA A 550 -8.55 -17.96 -4.44
N TYR A 551 -7.98 -18.47 -3.36
CA TYR A 551 -6.56 -18.27 -3.06
C TYR A 551 -5.66 -18.83 -4.16
N ASP A 552 -4.64 -18.05 -4.50
CA ASP A 552 -3.49 -18.46 -5.32
C ASP A 552 -2.26 -17.70 -4.79
N SER A 553 -1.20 -18.43 -4.47
CA SER A 553 0.04 -17.87 -3.92
C SER A 553 0.79 -16.94 -4.88
N ASN A 554 0.49 -17.00 -6.20
CA ASN A 554 1.08 -16.15 -7.22
C ASN A 554 0.26 -14.87 -7.50
N GLN A 555 -0.98 -14.79 -7.01
CA GLN A 555 -1.86 -13.64 -7.18
C GLN A 555 -1.69 -12.68 -6.00
N LEU A 556 -0.70 -11.77 -6.07
CA LEU A 556 -0.40 -10.81 -5.00
C LEU A 556 -0.78 -9.36 -5.36
N HIS A 557 -0.74 -8.99 -6.63
CA HIS A 557 -0.91 -7.62 -7.10
C HIS A 557 -2.12 -7.50 -8.02
N ALA A 558 -3.08 -6.66 -7.67
CA ALA A 558 -4.36 -6.53 -8.37
C ALA A 558 -4.27 -6.30 -9.89
N PRO A 559 -3.29 -5.51 -10.42
CA PRO A 559 -3.09 -5.35 -11.86
C PRO A 559 -2.15 -6.41 -12.48
N GLY A 560 -1.74 -7.43 -11.72
CA GLY A 560 -0.71 -8.40 -12.12
C GLY A 560 0.70 -8.00 -11.65
N GLN A 561 1.64 -8.91 -11.83
CA GLN A 561 3.02 -8.77 -11.32
C GLN A 561 3.83 -7.67 -12.03
N TYR A 562 3.63 -7.49 -13.35
CA TYR A 562 4.42 -6.59 -14.20
C TYR A 562 3.50 -5.62 -14.94
N VAL A 563 3.37 -4.42 -14.44
CA VAL A 563 2.49 -3.38 -15.01
C VAL A 563 3.26 -2.33 -15.82
N SER A 564 4.58 -2.22 -15.60
CA SER A 564 5.41 -1.22 -16.28
C SER A 564 5.33 -1.38 -17.80
N HIS A 565 4.89 -0.32 -18.49
CA HIS A 565 4.71 -0.25 -19.95
C HIS A 565 3.75 -1.28 -20.57
N ASN A 566 2.90 -1.96 -19.78
CA ASN A 566 1.96 -2.91 -20.34
C ASN A 566 0.69 -2.23 -20.88
N GLU A 567 0.00 -2.90 -21.80
CA GLU A 567 -1.25 -2.43 -22.41
C GLU A 567 -2.51 -2.80 -21.61
N GLY A 568 -2.34 -3.45 -20.52
CA GLY A 568 -3.32 -4.11 -19.67
C GLY A 568 -2.80 -5.52 -19.37
N GLY A 569 -2.66 -5.81 -18.08
CA GLY A 569 -1.99 -7.03 -17.62
C GLY A 569 -2.96 -8.10 -17.14
N PRO A 570 -2.44 -9.29 -16.92
CA PRO A 570 -3.15 -10.33 -16.20
C PRO A 570 -3.30 -9.92 -14.73
N GLY A 571 -4.46 -9.38 -14.39
CA GLY A 571 -4.84 -8.97 -13.05
C GLY A 571 -6.23 -9.46 -12.71
N LEU A 572 -6.86 -8.87 -11.71
CA LEU A 572 -8.17 -9.29 -11.20
C LEU A 572 -9.23 -9.52 -12.28
N PRO A 573 -9.41 -8.65 -13.30
CA PRO A 573 -10.41 -8.87 -14.34
C PRO A 573 -10.19 -10.14 -15.17
N GLU A 574 -8.92 -10.55 -15.36
CA GLU A 574 -8.57 -11.77 -16.08
C GLU A 574 -8.65 -13.00 -15.16
N TRP A 575 -8.15 -12.90 -13.93
CA TRP A 575 -8.13 -14.02 -13.00
C TRP A 575 -9.52 -14.58 -12.70
N ILE A 576 -10.52 -13.69 -12.53
CA ILE A 576 -11.89 -14.15 -12.28
C ILE A 576 -12.50 -14.92 -13.45
N GLN A 577 -11.91 -14.89 -14.66
CA GLN A 577 -12.40 -15.66 -15.82
C GLN A 577 -12.19 -17.16 -15.63
N GLU A 578 -11.30 -17.59 -14.76
CA GLU A 578 -11.20 -19.00 -14.35
C GLU A 578 -12.47 -19.50 -13.68
N ASN A 579 -13.23 -18.58 -13.11
CA ASN A 579 -14.54 -18.82 -12.49
C ASN A 579 -14.53 -19.94 -11.45
N ARG A 580 -13.50 -19.97 -10.61
CA ARG A 580 -13.37 -20.94 -9.53
C ARG A 580 -14.53 -20.80 -8.53
N PRO A 581 -14.94 -21.90 -7.85
CA PRO A 581 -15.98 -21.83 -6.81
C PRO A 581 -15.48 -21.07 -5.57
N LEU A 582 -16.39 -20.34 -4.89
CA LEU A 582 -16.10 -19.50 -3.73
C LEU A 582 -16.94 -19.87 -2.49
N ILE A 583 -17.56 -21.06 -2.49
CA ILE A 583 -18.33 -21.56 -1.35
C ILE A 583 -17.47 -22.56 -0.57
N ASP A 584 -17.27 -22.30 0.72
CA ASP A 584 -16.44 -23.10 1.62
C ASP A 584 -15.04 -23.34 0.99
N THR A 585 -14.41 -22.26 0.63
CA THR A 585 -13.15 -22.24 -0.11
C THR A 585 -12.18 -21.24 0.54
N ASP A 586 -10.88 -21.44 0.35
CA ASP A 586 -9.87 -20.46 0.71
C ASP A 586 -10.03 -19.22 -0.17
N VAL A 587 -10.52 -18.11 0.41
CA VAL A 587 -10.93 -16.91 -0.33
C VAL A 587 -10.04 -15.71 -0.03
N VAL A 588 -9.76 -14.94 -1.08
CA VAL A 588 -9.07 -13.66 -1.00
C VAL A 588 -10.04 -12.54 -1.37
N ILE A 589 -10.11 -11.53 -0.51
CA ILE A 589 -10.84 -10.30 -0.71
C ILE A 589 -9.88 -9.22 -1.20
N TRP A 590 -10.25 -8.54 -2.27
CA TRP A 590 -9.54 -7.39 -2.81
C TRP A 590 -10.47 -6.18 -2.74
N HIS A 591 -10.18 -5.27 -1.82
CA HIS A 591 -11.03 -4.09 -1.63
C HIS A 591 -10.34 -2.86 -2.18
N THR A 592 -11.00 -2.20 -3.17
CA THR A 592 -10.52 -0.97 -3.79
C THR A 592 -11.16 0.23 -3.11
N ILE A 593 -10.34 1.16 -2.65
CA ILE A 593 -10.74 2.42 -2.03
C ILE A 593 -10.28 3.54 -2.94
N GLY A 594 -11.21 4.34 -3.45
CA GLY A 594 -10.93 5.50 -4.31
C GLY A 594 -11.21 6.82 -3.60
N VAL A 595 -10.36 7.80 -3.85
CA VAL A 595 -10.55 9.19 -3.42
C VAL A 595 -10.27 10.14 -4.57
N LEU A 596 -11.17 11.09 -4.80
CA LEU A 596 -10.99 12.18 -5.76
C LEU A 596 -10.38 13.38 -5.04
N HIS A 597 -9.22 13.81 -5.50
CA HIS A 597 -8.63 15.05 -5.02
C HIS A 597 -8.90 16.19 -6.00
N LEU A 598 -9.71 17.12 -5.54
CA LEU A 598 -9.94 18.41 -6.18
C LEU A 598 -9.10 19.46 -5.47
N PRO A 599 -7.95 19.87 -6.02
CA PRO A 599 -7.02 20.76 -5.33
C PRO A 599 -7.63 22.11 -4.95
N ARG A 600 -7.18 22.66 -3.84
CA ARG A 600 -7.58 23.95 -3.28
C ARG A 600 -6.35 24.72 -2.79
N PRO A 601 -6.41 26.05 -2.61
CA PRO A 601 -5.28 26.84 -2.13
C PRO A 601 -4.69 26.35 -0.81
N GLU A 602 -5.50 25.73 0.08
CA GLU A 602 -5.08 25.18 1.36
C GLU A 602 -4.18 23.93 1.23
N ASP A 603 -4.09 23.34 0.05
CA ASP A 603 -3.23 22.18 -0.23
C ASP A 603 -1.82 22.59 -0.67
N PHE A 604 -1.56 23.89 -0.85
CA PHE A 604 -0.25 24.43 -1.20
C PHE A 604 0.35 25.22 -0.02
N PRO A 605 1.65 25.06 0.27
CA PRO A 605 2.65 24.25 -0.42
C PRO A 605 2.71 22.77 0.02
N VAL A 606 2.05 22.41 1.12
CA VAL A 606 1.96 21.05 1.65
C VAL A 606 0.53 20.79 2.14
N MET A 607 -0.01 19.63 1.81
CA MET A 607 -1.40 19.27 2.05
C MET A 607 -1.66 18.91 3.52
N PRO A 608 -2.74 19.42 4.15
CA PRO A 608 -3.34 18.74 5.29
C PRO A 608 -3.74 17.31 4.93
N VAL A 609 -3.68 16.41 5.91
CA VAL A 609 -3.96 14.99 5.68
C VAL A 609 -5.42 14.74 5.27
N GLU A 610 -5.62 14.00 4.18
CA GLU A 610 -6.88 13.36 3.82
C GLU A 610 -6.88 11.90 4.32
N TYR A 611 -8.07 11.40 4.74
CA TYR A 611 -8.22 10.09 5.37
C TYR A 611 -9.19 9.22 4.59
N VAL A 612 -8.79 7.99 4.27
CA VAL A 612 -9.64 6.97 3.65
C VAL A 612 -9.37 5.61 4.25
N GLY A 613 -10.37 4.73 4.27
CA GLY A 613 -10.17 3.41 4.87
C GLY A 613 -11.45 2.59 4.92
N PHE A 614 -11.37 1.44 5.57
CA PHE A 614 -12.49 0.54 5.82
C PHE A 614 -12.34 -0.16 7.17
N THR A 615 -13.40 -0.84 7.61
CA THR A 615 -13.41 -1.56 8.88
C THR A 615 -13.89 -2.99 8.70
N LEU A 616 -13.22 -3.95 9.32
CA LEU A 616 -13.66 -5.33 9.49
C LEU A 616 -14.20 -5.52 10.91
N LYS A 617 -15.45 -5.94 11.06
CA LYS A 617 -16.08 -6.14 12.38
C LYS A 617 -16.55 -7.57 12.55
N PRO A 618 -16.36 -8.19 13.73
CA PRO A 618 -16.91 -9.50 14.04
C PRO A 618 -18.43 -9.54 13.83
N VAL A 619 -18.92 -10.63 13.27
CA VAL A 619 -20.35 -10.93 13.13
C VAL A 619 -20.59 -12.42 13.36
N GLY A 620 -21.29 -12.78 14.43
CA GLY A 620 -21.45 -14.18 14.84
C GLY A 620 -20.15 -14.86 15.28
N PHE A 621 -19.02 -14.18 15.25
CA PHE A 621 -17.70 -14.70 15.64
C PHE A 621 -17.62 -14.98 17.14
N PHE A 622 -18.23 -14.15 17.97
CA PHE A 622 -18.31 -14.32 19.42
C PHE A 622 -19.73 -14.73 19.87
N GLU A 623 -19.81 -15.32 21.05
CA GLU A 623 -21.09 -15.64 21.71
C GLU A 623 -21.85 -14.39 22.20
N ARG A 624 -21.09 -13.34 22.56
CA ARG A 624 -21.58 -12.06 23.06
C ARG A 624 -20.48 -11.02 22.94
N ASN A 625 -20.72 -9.80 23.44
CA ASN A 625 -19.68 -8.74 23.46
C ASN A 625 -18.42 -9.26 24.16
N PRO A 626 -17.28 -9.38 23.42
CA PRO A 626 -16.04 -9.97 23.94
C PRO A 626 -15.33 -9.09 24.96
N THR A 627 -15.80 -7.87 25.19
CA THR A 627 -15.15 -6.88 26.05
C THR A 627 -15.86 -6.68 27.41
N LEU A 628 -16.79 -7.61 27.75
CA LEU A 628 -17.47 -7.57 29.04
C LEU A 628 -16.54 -7.94 30.21
N ASP A 629 -15.45 -8.62 29.95
CA ASP A 629 -14.40 -9.01 30.90
C ASP A 629 -13.39 -7.91 31.22
N LEU A 630 -13.42 -6.80 30.47
CA LEU A 630 -12.54 -5.67 30.73
C LEU A 630 -12.84 -5.01 32.07
N ALA A 631 -11.79 -4.69 32.81
CA ALA A 631 -11.93 -3.94 34.05
C ALA A 631 -12.54 -2.54 33.79
N PRO A 632 -13.41 -2.03 34.69
CA PRO A 632 -13.88 -0.65 34.56
C PRO A 632 -12.74 0.35 34.71
N PRO A 633 -12.82 1.51 34.03
CA PRO A 633 -11.82 2.57 34.20
C PRO A 633 -11.83 3.11 35.61
N ILE A 634 -10.67 3.56 36.10
CA ILE A 634 -10.57 4.28 37.37
C ILE A 634 -11.17 5.67 37.15
N CYS A 635 -12.34 5.91 37.72
CA CYS A 635 -12.96 7.23 37.71
C CYS A 635 -12.34 8.07 38.83
N HIS A 636 -11.70 9.18 38.46
CA HIS A 636 -11.31 10.20 39.41
C HIS A 636 -12.53 11.10 39.66
N ILE A 637 -13.08 11.09 40.87
CA ILE A 637 -14.19 11.98 41.33
C ILE A 637 -13.60 13.31 41.78
#